data_b2e206236fd9a280c32f93179bceeb6f
#
_entry.id   b2e206236fd9a280c32f93179bceeb6f
#
_cell.length_a   1.000
_cell.length_b   1.000
_cell.length_c   1.000
_cell.angle_alpha   90.00
_cell.angle_beta   90.00
_cell.angle_gamma   90.00
#
_symmetry.space_group_name_H-M   'P 1'
#
loop_
_entity.id
_entity.type
_entity.pdbx_description
1 polymer ?
#
loop_
_entity_poly.entity_id
_entity_poly.type
_entity_poly.pdbx_seq_one_letter_code
_entity_poly.pdbx_strand_id
1 'polypeptide(L)'
;MAEAARKPGIGYSLPRREDDRFIRGQGTFVADVSAPHMAHMAVLRSPLARARIRSINATRAFTLPGVLVVITGELLARRNLAWMPTLSGDVQAVLAVDEVRFQGQEVACVVAEDPYTAHDALQLIEVDYEPLPALVDPTEALSPDAPLVRADKSDNRCYEWEAGEPDATDRAFAAAARVTTLDTYYPRCHPAPLECCACFADVDPDEGRARIYLTSQAPHAHRTILAQLMGLPEQQVQIISPDIGGAFGNKVPLYPGYVVTVAASFLLRRPVRWIEDRTGNLLSTGFARDFRMHGELALDAEGRILGLRVRLLSDHGAFYADAQPSKFRAGLFHIVTGSYDIPTAHISATGVYTNKAPGGVAYRCSFRVTEAAYLIERLVTNAAYELDLDPAELRRRNFILPEQFPYRSATGFSYDSGDYRAALDLALEKAGYEELRKEQEEGRRRGRLVGIGISSFTEVAGAGPSKDYDLLGIKMFDSAELAIVPTGKAILKLGVQSQGQGHETTFAQIVGHELGISPADVIVHHGDTDNSPYGLGTFGSRSTPTGGAATAVVCRQLLNKAKKIAANLLEVDDDDIAWEPGRFYLKSAEDQEVTIQEVAAAAYTNPPDGMEPGLDAVSYYNPPQLTFPYGSYVVAVEINPETGEWKVLKFVAVDDCG
;
A
#
# COMPACT_ATOMS: atom_id res chain seq x y z
N MET A 1 41.86 20.63 3.34
CA MET A 1 40.88 20.93 2.29
C MET A 1 39.50 20.66 2.88
N ALA A 2 38.74 21.72 3.09
CA ALA A 2 37.40 21.59 3.65
C ALA A 2 36.55 20.74 2.69
N GLU A 3 35.98 19.66 3.21
CA GLU A 3 34.94 18.88 2.56
C GLU A 3 33.80 19.86 2.24
N ALA A 4 33.64 20.21 0.96
CA ALA A 4 32.57 21.08 0.52
C ALA A 4 31.28 20.40 1.00
N ALA A 5 30.57 21.04 1.91
CA ALA A 5 29.36 20.51 2.53
C ALA A 5 28.40 20.12 1.41
N ARG A 6 28.30 18.82 1.12
CA ARG A 6 27.33 18.28 0.18
C ARG A 6 25.95 18.80 0.59
N LYS A 7 25.32 19.59 -0.27
CA LYS A 7 23.95 20.05 -0.04
C LYS A 7 23.06 18.82 0.18
N PRO A 8 22.21 18.79 1.19
CA PRO A 8 21.41 17.63 1.54
C PRO A 8 20.34 17.35 0.47
N GLY A 9 20.66 16.47 -0.49
CA GLY A 9 19.79 16.02 -1.58
C GLY A 9 19.50 14.52 -1.49
N ILE A 10 19.11 13.92 -2.61
CA ILE A 10 18.89 12.46 -2.71
C ILE A 10 20.19 11.71 -2.35
N GLY A 11 20.04 10.62 -1.59
CA GLY A 11 21.17 9.81 -1.08
C GLY A 11 21.79 10.34 0.22
N TYR A 12 21.35 11.48 0.75
CA TYR A 12 21.78 11.99 2.04
C TYR A 12 20.82 11.56 3.15
N SER A 13 21.33 11.00 4.26
CA SER A 13 20.52 10.58 5.40
C SER A 13 20.19 11.78 6.29
N LEU A 14 18.99 12.36 6.08
CA LEU A 14 18.47 13.41 6.97
C LEU A 14 17.61 12.80 8.08
N PRO A 15 17.69 13.31 9.33
CA PRO A 15 16.65 13.05 10.32
C PRO A 15 15.29 13.54 9.81
N ARG A 16 14.23 12.78 10.08
CA ARG A 16 12.89 13.20 9.69
C ARG A 16 12.50 14.48 10.42
N ARG A 17 12.14 15.50 9.66
CA ARG A 17 11.71 16.81 10.21
C ARG A 17 10.38 16.72 10.94
N GLU A 18 9.53 15.78 10.55
CA GLU A 18 8.23 15.49 11.17
C GLU A 18 8.37 14.97 12.60
N ASP A 19 9.48 14.32 12.94
CA ASP A 19 9.68 13.73 14.26
C ASP A 19 9.68 14.77 15.38
N ASP A 20 10.18 15.99 15.13
CA ASP A 20 10.22 17.04 16.16
C ASP A 20 8.81 17.37 16.68
N ARG A 21 7.82 17.55 15.80
CA ARG A 21 6.44 17.80 16.21
C ARG A 21 5.79 16.58 16.85
N PHE A 22 6.10 15.37 16.38
CA PHE A 22 5.51 14.13 16.94
C PHE A 22 6.00 13.87 18.36
N ILE A 23 7.31 13.95 18.64
CA ILE A 23 7.84 13.70 19.97
C ILE A 23 7.48 14.79 20.99
N ARG A 24 7.01 15.96 20.52
CA ARG A 24 6.48 17.04 21.37
C ARG A 24 4.96 16.99 21.55
N GLY A 25 4.28 15.96 20.99
CA GLY A 25 2.82 15.87 21.06
C GLY A 25 2.09 16.92 20.23
N GLN A 26 2.72 17.42 19.15
CA GLN A 26 2.16 18.45 18.24
C GLN A 26 1.68 17.85 16.92
N GLY A 27 1.65 16.51 16.81
CA GLY A 27 0.97 15.82 15.72
C GLY A 27 -0.54 16.03 15.81
N THR A 28 -1.22 16.03 14.68
CA THR A 28 -2.68 16.19 14.62
C THR A 28 -3.26 14.95 13.93
N PHE A 29 -3.91 14.08 14.70
CA PHE A 29 -4.59 12.88 14.23
C PHE A 29 -6.10 13.12 14.15
N VAL A 30 -6.84 12.22 13.50
CA VAL A 30 -8.32 12.36 13.44
C VAL A 30 -8.94 12.39 14.83
N ALA A 31 -8.36 11.70 15.81
CA ALA A 31 -8.82 11.70 17.20
C ALA A 31 -8.68 13.07 17.89
N ASP A 32 -7.78 13.94 17.42
CA ASP A 32 -7.54 15.28 17.98
C ASP A 32 -8.48 16.33 17.38
N VAL A 33 -9.16 16.00 16.28
CA VAL A 33 -10.10 16.92 15.62
C VAL A 33 -11.37 17.05 16.46
N SER A 34 -11.77 18.27 16.74
CA SER A 34 -12.99 18.57 17.50
C SER A 34 -13.73 19.78 16.93
N ALA A 35 -15.04 19.83 17.16
CA ALA A 35 -15.88 20.95 16.80
C ALA A 35 -16.95 21.18 17.87
N PRO A 36 -17.52 22.39 17.96
CA PRO A 36 -18.66 22.64 18.83
C PRO A 36 -19.81 21.68 18.54
N HIS A 37 -20.47 21.20 19.59
CA HIS A 37 -21.60 20.28 19.50
C HIS A 37 -21.33 18.96 18.77
N MET A 38 -20.08 18.53 18.70
CA MET A 38 -19.69 17.26 18.11
C MET A 38 -20.35 16.09 18.85
N ALA A 39 -20.87 15.13 18.09
CA ALA A 39 -21.38 13.87 18.59
C ALA A 39 -20.36 12.73 18.37
N HIS A 40 -20.57 11.62 19.07
CA HIS A 40 -19.68 10.46 19.05
C HIS A 40 -20.44 9.22 18.61
N MET A 41 -19.83 8.43 17.74
CA MET A 41 -20.41 7.20 17.23
C MET A 41 -19.67 5.97 17.76
N ALA A 42 -20.45 4.97 18.15
CA ALA A 42 -19.97 3.63 18.47
C ALA A 42 -20.70 2.58 17.60
N VAL A 43 -20.02 1.44 17.34
CA VAL A 43 -20.48 0.42 16.38
C VAL A 43 -20.78 -0.90 17.11
N LEU A 44 -22.00 -1.42 16.94
CA LEU A 44 -22.37 -2.76 17.37
C LEU A 44 -21.97 -3.79 16.32
N ARG A 45 -21.24 -4.82 16.72
CA ARG A 45 -20.72 -5.86 15.83
C ARG A 45 -21.31 -7.23 16.16
N SER A 46 -21.45 -8.08 15.13
CA SER A 46 -21.92 -9.45 15.31
C SER A 46 -20.94 -10.29 16.12
N PRO A 47 -21.41 -11.03 17.15
CA PRO A 47 -20.61 -12.05 17.83
C PRO A 47 -20.51 -13.37 17.05
N LEU A 48 -21.33 -13.56 16.01
CA LEU A 48 -21.46 -14.80 15.26
C LEU A 48 -20.80 -14.68 13.87
N ALA A 49 -20.21 -15.78 13.41
CA ALA A 49 -19.61 -15.88 12.09
C ALA A 49 -20.67 -15.90 10.97
N ARG A 50 -21.85 -16.48 11.27
CA ARG A 50 -23.00 -16.46 10.34
C ARG A 50 -24.30 -16.60 11.10
N ALA A 51 -25.25 -15.71 10.85
CA ALA A 51 -26.58 -15.77 11.43
C ALA A 51 -27.57 -14.92 10.62
N ARG A 52 -28.81 -15.34 10.56
CA ARG A 52 -29.90 -14.46 10.15
C ARG A 52 -30.24 -13.49 11.27
N ILE A 53 -30.46 -12.24 10.96
CA ILE A 53 -30.98 -11.23 11.88
C ILE A 53 -32.52 -11.30 11.82
N ARG A 54 -33.17 -11.76 12.89
CA ARG A 54 -34.62 -11.81 12.99
C ARG A 54 -35.20 -10.47 13.38
N SER A 55 -34.55 -9.79 14.32
CA SER A 55 -34.94 -8.44 14.75
C SER A 55 -33.78 -7.71 15.43
N ILE A 56 -33.85 -6.37 15.42
CA ILE A 56 -33.00 -5.47 16.17
C ILE A 56 -33.91 -4.59 17.03
N ASN A 57 -33.86 -4.75 18.35
CA ASN A 57 -34.61 -3.92 19.29
C ASN A 57 -33.69 -2.90 19.95
N ALA A 58 -33.78 -1.65 19.54
CA ALA A 58 -33.00 -0.53 20.06
C ALA A 58 -33.79 0.36 21.04
N THR A 59 -35.00 -0.02 21.46
CA THR A 59 -35.89 0.82 22.26
C THR A 59 -35.24 1.33 23.54
N ARG A 60 -34.53 0.44 24.26
CA ARG A 60 -33.83 0.84 25.49
C ARG A 60 -32.64 1.77 25.23
N ALA A 61 -31.92 1.56 24.13
CA ALA A 61 -30.83 2.45 23.73
C ALA A 61 -31.34 3.87 23.43
N PHE A 62 -32.46 3.99 22.75
CA PHE A 62 -33.08 5.29 22.46
C PHE A 62 -33.53 6.07 23.72
N THR A 63 -33.84 5.38 24.80
CA THR A 63 -34.27 6.02 26.04
C THR A 63 -33.12 6.45 26.95
N LEU A 64 -31.90 6.09 26.64
CA LEU A 64 -30.73 6.53 27.38
C LEU A 64 -30.44 8.01 27.13
N PRO A 65 -30.42 8.87 28.19
CA PRO A 65 -30.12 10.29 28.02
C PRO A 65 -28.78 10.50 27.30
N GLY A 66 -28.74 11.44 26.36
CA GLY A 66 -27.58 11.74 25.57
C GLY A 66 -27.46 10.93 24.26
N VAL A 67 -28.28 9.90 24.06
CA VAL A 67 -28.39 9.22 22.76
C VAL A 67 -29.16 10.07 21.77
N LEU A 68 -28.57 10.29 20.59
CA LEU A 68 -29.14 11.14 19.54
C LEU A 68 -29.89 10.33 18.47
N VAL A 69 -29.26 9.20 18.07
CA VAL A 69 -29.83 8.28 17.08
C VAL A 69 -29.20 6.90 17.18
N VAL A 70 -29.98 5.86 16.89
CA VAL A 70 -29.50 4.52 16.59
C VAL A 70 -29.68 4.28 15.09
N ILE A 71 -28.62 3.95 14.40
CA ILE A 71 -28.59 3.72 12.96
C ILE A 71 -28.51 2.21 12.71
N THR A 72 -29.47 1.69 11.97
CA THR A 72 -29.53 0.29 11.52
C THR A 72 -29.43 0.21 10.00
N GLY A 73 -29.18 -1.00 9.46
CA GLY A 73 -29.18 -1.23 8.03
C GLY A 73 -30.50 -0.85 7.35
N GLU A 74 -31.65 -1.08 8.00
CA GLU A 74 -32.96 -0.63 7.49
C GLU A 74 -33.07 0.90 7.38
N LEU A 75 -32.56 1.64 8.38
CA LEU A 75 -32.58 3.10 8.35
C LEU A 75 -31.73 3.62 7.17
N LEU A 76 -30.58 3.02 6.96
CA LEU A 76 -29.71 3.37 5.82
C LEU A 76 -30.36 3.01 4.48
N ALA A 77 -31.04 1.86 4.38
CA ALA A 77 -31.75 1.44 3.17
C ALA A 77 -32.84 2.44 2.77
N ARG A 78 -33.60 2.97 3.73
CA ARG A 78 -34.61 4.02 3.49
C ARG A 78 -34.00 5.34 2.97
N ARG A 79 -32.71 5.52 3.13
CA ARG A 79 -31.94 6.69 2.67
C ARG A 79 -31.05 6.38 1.46
N ASN A 80 -31.21 5.20 0.87
CA ASN A 80 -30.39 4.70 -0.25
C ASN A 80 -28.88 4.62 0.09
N LEU A 81 -28.56 4.31 1.35
CA LEU A 81 -27.19 4.23 1.88
C LEU A 81 -26.85 2.82 2.44
N ALA A 82 -27.62 1.80 2.04
CA ALA A 82 -27.47 0.45 2.59
C ALA A 82 -26.24 -0.31 2.06
N TRP A 83 -25.63 0.17 1.00
CA TRP A 83 -24.56 -0.52 0.29
C TRP A 83 -23.33 0.37 0.11
N MET A 84 -22.18 -0.28 -0.07
CA MET A 84 -20.93 0.37 -0.46
C MET A 84 -20.13 -0.55 -1.38
N PRO A 85 -19.34 0.00 -2.31
CA PRO A 85 -18.45 -0.81 -3.13
C PRO A 85 -17.24 -1.30 -2.31
N THR A 86 -16.76 -2.50 -2.64
CA THR A 86 -15.42 -2.94 -2.25
C THR A 86 -14.38 -2.45 -3.26
N LEU A 87 -13.09 -2.60 -2.95
CA LEU A 87 -12.02 -2.23 -3.88
C LEU A 87 -12.04 -3.03 -5.20
N SER A 88 -12.56 -4.26 -5.16
CA SER A 88 -12.72 -5.12 -6.35
C SER A 88 -14.04 -4.92 -7.09
N GLY A 89 -14.84 -3.93 -6.70
CA GLY A 89 -16.14 -3.67 -7.32
C GLY A 89 -17.24 -4.65 -6.91
N ASP A 90 -17.03 -5.49 -5.89
CA ASP A 90 -18.11 -6.21 -5.22
C ASP A 90 -18.92 -5.24 -4.36
N VAL A 91 -20.08 -5.65 -3.91
CA VAL A 91 -20.98 -4.83 -3.09
C VAL A 91 -21.15 -5.49 -1.73
N GLN A 92 -20.90 -4.74 -0.67
CA GLN A 92 -21.20 -5.15 0.70
C GLN A 92 -22.21 -4.21 1.35
N ALA A 93 -22.98 -4.72 2.32
CA ALA A 93 -23.82 -3.90 3.13
C ALA A 93 -22.98 -2.98 4.03
N VAL A 94 -23.39 -1.72 4.20
CA VAL A 94 -22.77 -0.80 5.17
C VAL A 94 -23.02 -1.28 6.60
N LEU A 95 -24.28 -1.64 6.92
CA LEU A 95 -24.65 -2.38 8.12
C LEU A 95 -25.47 -3.60 7.71
N ALA A 96 -25.28 -4.72 8.39
CA ALA A 96 -26.04 -5.94 8.12
C ALA A 96 -27.54 -5.71 8.30
N VAL A 97 -28.35 -6.19 7.34
CA VAL A 97 -29.82 -6.07 7.36
C VAL A 97 -30.44 -7.43 7.72
N ASP A 98 -30.29 -8.43 6.87
CA ASP A 98 -30.95 -9.71 6.99
C ASP A 98 -30.06 -10.82 7.56
N GLU A 99 -28.75 -10.74 7.30
CA GLU A 99 -27.78 -11.77 7.64
C GLU A 99 -26.42 -11.16 7.96
N VAL A 100 -25.77 -11.65 9.02
CA VAL A 100 -24.35 -11.45 9.26
C VAL A 100 -23.57 -12.61 8.66
N ARG A 101 -22.43 -12.28 8.01
CA ARG A 101 -21.63 -13.22 7.22
C ARG A 101 -20.23 -13.45 7.77
N PHE A 102 -19.82 -12.69 8.78
CA PHE A 102 -18.57 -12.90 9.51
C PHE A 102 -18.66 -12.33 10.93
N GLN A 103 -17.87 -12.89 11.84
CA GLN A 103 -17.74 -12.37 13.19
C GLN A 103 -17.08 -10.99 13.15
N GLY A 104 -17.70 -10.02 13.82
CA GLY A 104 -17.25 -8.62 13.79
C GLY A 104 -17.95 -7.76 12.75
N GLN A 105 -18.82 -8.30 11.89
CA GLN A 105 -19.59 -7.50 10.93
C GLN A 105 -20.45 -6.46 11.64
N GLU A 106 -20.50 -5.27 11.09
CA GLU A 106 -21.25 -4.13 11.61
C GLU A 106 -22.76 -4.35 11.46
N VAL A 107 -23.52 -4.17 12.56
CA VAL A 107 -24.97 -4.45 12.64
C VAL A 107 -25.77 -3.17 12.89
N ALA A 108 -25.31 -2.36 13.83
CA ALA A 108 -25.92 -1.09 14.17
C ALA A 108 -24.87 -0.11 14.69
N CYS A 109 -25.22 1.17 14.71
CA CYS A 109 -24.39 2.22 15.31
C CYS A 109 -25.24 3.08 16.26
N VAL A 110 -24.64 3.54 17.34
CA VAL A 110 -25.23 4.56 18.22
C VAL A 110 -24.45 5.84 18.07
N VAL A 111 -25.15 6.95 17.92
CA VAL A 111 -24.57 8.30 17.99
C VAL A 111 -25.09 8.98 19.24
N ALA A 112 -24.18 9.48 20.07
CA ALA A 112 -24.51 10.14 21.35
C ALA A 112 -23.68 11.40 21.56
N GLU A 113 -24.01 12.18 22.59
CA GLU A 113 -23.35 13.43 22.95
C GLU A 113 -21.90 13.23 23.41
N ASP A 114 -21.58 12.04 23.94
CA ASP A 114 -20.25 11.66 24.38
C ASP A 114 -19.94 10.17 24.06
N PRO A 115 -18.66 9.78 24.01
CA PRO A 115 -18.27 8.43 23.61
C PRO A 115 -18.71 7.34 24.62
N TYR A 116 -18.79 7.65 25.90
CA TYR A 116 -19.17 6.67 26.95
C TYR A 116 -20.65 6.33 26.81
N THR A 117 -21.50 7.34 26.66
CA THR A 117 -22.94 7.17 26.41
C THR A 117 -23.18 6.36 25.12
N ALA A 118 -22.40 6.62 24.05
CA ALA A 118 -22.49 5.83 22.82
C ALA A 118 -22.18 4.35 23.04
N HIS A 119 -21.13 4.04 23.80
CA HIS A 119 -20.73 2.66 24.11
C HIS A 119 -21.71 1.97 25.09
N ASP A 120 -22.20 2.65 26.12
CA ASP A 120 -23.18 2.11 27.04
C ASP A 120 -24.51 1.78 26.33
N ALA A 121 -24.92 2.62 25.40
CA ALA A 121 -26.12 2.40 24.60
C ALA A 121 -26.03 1.17 23.69
N LEU A 122 -24.82 0.80 23.20
CA LEU A 122 -24.66 -0.45 22.44
C LEU A 122 -25.07 -1.68 23.22
N GLN A 123 -24.83 -1.71 24.54
CA GLN A 123 -25.20 -2.82 25.43
C GLN A 123 -26.70 -2.95 25.64
N LEU A 124 -27.47 -1.93 25.29
CA LEU A 124 -28.92 -1.87 25.39
C LEU A 124 -29.65 -2.26 24.09
N ILE A 125 -28.88 -2.53 23.02
CA ILE A 125 -29.44 -3.02 21.76
C ILE A 125 -29.50 -4.54 21.82
N GLU A 126 -30.70 -5.09 21.67
CA GLU A 126 -30.95 -6.51 21.61
C GLU A 126 -31.09 -6.97 20.16
N VAL A 127 -30.26 -7.93 19.73
CA VAL A 127 -30.34 -8.50 18.38
C VAL A 127 -30.72 -9.97 18.49
N ASP A 128 -31.85 -10.36 17.88
CA ASP A 128 -32.27 -11.75 17.79
C ASP A 128 -31.60 -12.42 16.58
N TYR A 129 -30.62 -13.27 16.86
CA TYR A 129 -29.88 -14.00 15.86
C TYR A 129 -30.38 -15.46 15.75
N GLU A 130 -30.61 -15.90 14.52
CA GLU A 130 -30.75 -17.31 14.19
C GLU A 130 -29.42 -17.83 13.62
N PRO A 131 -28.60 -18.59 14.38
CA PRO A 131 -27.33 -19.10 13.89
C PRO A 131 -27.51 -20.00 12.64
N LEU A 132 -26.61 -19.82 11.68
CA LEU A 132 -26.56 -20.62 10.44
C LEU A 132 -25.20 -21.35 10.35
N PRO A 133 -25.12 -22.47 9.59
CA PRO A 133 -23.85 -23.14 9.32
C PRO A 133 -22.85 -22.16 8.68
N ALA A 134 -21.66 -22.03 9.28
CA ALA A 134 -20.59 -21.17 8.80
C ALA A 134 -19.51 -21.99 8.11
N LEU A 135 -19.04 -21.49 6.97
CA LEU A 135 -17.92 -22.02 6.20
C LEU A 135 -16.67 -21.21 6.50
N VAL A 136 -15.68 -21.80 7.18
CA VAL A 136 -14.44 -21.10 7.58
C VAL A 136 -13.17 -21.72 6.98
N ASP A 137 -13.20 -22.98 6.55
CA ASP A 137 -12.07 -23.60 5.84
C ASP A 137 -12.23 -23.37 4.31
N PRO A 138 -11.31 -22.65 3.67
CA PRO A 138 -11.38 -22.40 2.23
C PRO A 138 -11.26 -23.68 1.40
N THR A 139 -10.68 -24.76 1.92
CA THR A 139 -10.56 -26.03 1.19
C THR A 139 -11.90 -26.73 0.99
N GLU A 140 -12.86 -26.45 1.85
CA GLU A 140 -14.22 -27.00 1.77
C GLU A 140 -15.16 -26.15 0.89
N ALA A 141 -14.73 -24.92 0.53
CA ALA A 141 -15.59 -23.93 -0.11
C ALA A 141 -16.19 -24.38 -1.45
N LEU A 142 -15.46 -25.22 -2.19
CA LEU A 142 -15.88 -25.73 -3.48
C LEU A 142 -16.51 -27.13 -3.44
N SER A 143 -16.70 -27.69 -2.24
CA SER A 143 -17.43 -28.94 -2.06
C SER A 143 -18.90 -28.78 -2.49
N PRO A 144 -19.51 -29.78 -3.13
CA PRO A 144 -20.92 -29.73 -3.50
C PRO A 144 -21.88 -29.48 -2.32
N ASP A 145 -21.50 -29.91 -1.12
CA ASP A 145 -22.30 -29.78 0.10
C ASP A 145 -21.96 -28.54 0.92
N ALA A 146 -21.02 -27.69 0.45
CA ALA A 146 -20.62 -26.49 1.16
C ALA A 146 -21.78 -25.49 1.27
N PRO A 147 -22.01 -24.91 2.47
CA PRO A 147 -23.01 -23.85 2.61
C PRO A 147 -22.59 -22.63 1.81
N LEU A 148 -23.53 -22.05 1.05
CA LEU A 148 -23.29 -20.80 0.32
C LEU A 148 -23.09 -19.66 1.31
N VAL A 149 -21.95 -19.00 1.23
CA VAL A 149 -21.62 -17.80 2.04
C VAL A 149 -22.48 -16.61 1.59
N ARG A 150 -22.76 -16.56 0.29
CA ARG A 150 -23.51 -15.47 -0.35
C ARG A 150 -24.66 -16.00 -1.19
N ALA A 151 -25.88 -15.68 -0.80
CA ALA A 151 -27.09 -16.12 -1.52
C ALA A 151 -27.25 -15.50 -2.92
N ASP A 152 -26.53 -14.40 -3.20
CA ASP A 152 -26.51 -13.74 -4.52
C ASP A 152 -25.50 -14.37 -5.50
N LYS A 153 -24.78 -15.41 -5.10
CA LYS A 153 -23.81 -16.15 -5.91
C LYS A 153 -24.29 -17.58 -6.19
N SER A 154 -23.80 -18.17 -7.26
CA SER A 154 -24.13 -19.56 -7.64
C SER A 154 -23.34 -20.60 -6.85
N ASP A 155 -22.14 -20.24 -6.41
CA ASP A 155 -21.23 -21.05 -5.59
C ASP A 155 -20.34 -20.15 -4.74
N ASN A 156 -19.42 -20.73 -3.98
CA ASN A 156 -18.48 -19.97 -3.13
C ASN A 156 -17.22 -19.53 -3.88
N ARG A 157 -17.15 -19.65 -5.20
CA ARG A 157 -16.04 -19.17 -5.99
C ARG A 157 -16.17 -17.67 -6.24
N CYS A 158 -15.17 -16.89 -5.91
CA CYS A 158 -15.15 -15.48 -6.26
C CYS A 158 -14.41 -15.17 -7.55
N TYR A 159 -13.40 -15.99 -7.92
CA TYR A 159 -12.73 -15.93 -9.22
C TYR A 159 -11.95 -17.20 -9.54
N GLU A 160 -11.62 -17.36 -10.84
CA GLU A 160 -10.57 -18.22 -11.37
C GLU A 160 -9.65 -17.40 -12.26
N TRP A 161 -8.36 -17.74 -12.26
CA TRP A 161 -7.36 -17.01 -13.01
C TRP A 161 -6.17 -17.91 -13.33
N GLU A 162 -5.61 -17.73 -14.53
CA GLU A 162 -4.43 -18.44 -15.01
C GLU A 162 -3.45 -17.48 -15.67
N ALA A 163 -2.15 -17.82 -15.62
CA ALA A 163 -1.09 -17.14 -16.34
C ALA A 163 0.02 -18.11 -16.76
N GLY A 164 0.77 -17.75 -17.81
CA GLY A 164 1.87 -18.54 -18.37
C GLY A 164 1.41 -19.53 -19.44
N GLU A 165 2.27 -20.53 -19.71
CA GLU A 165 2.17 -21.43 -20.85
C GLU A 165 2.01 -22.89 -20.38
N PRO A 166 0.79 -23.43 -20.21
CA PRO A 166 0.57 -24.77 -19.65
C PRO A 166 1.27 -25.88 -20.47
N ASP A 167 1.10 -25.89 -21.79
CA ASP A 167 1.65 -26.95 -22.64
C ASP A 167 3.20 -26.94 -22.67
N ALA A 168 3.82 -25.77 -22.64
CA ALA A 168 5.27 -25.64 -22.58
C ALA A 168 5.78 -26.11 -21.22
N THR A 169 5.05 -25.76 -20.17
CA THR A 169 5.37 -26.19 -18.79
C THR A 169 5.26 -27.71 -18.66
N ASP A 170 4.20 -28.34 -19.19
CA ASP A 170 4.03 -29.79 -19.18
C ASP A 170 5.19 -30.52 -19.90
N ARG A 171 5.67 -29.99 -21.03
CA ARG A 171 6.85 -30.54 -21.72
C ARG A 171 8.12 -30.40 -20.88
N ALA A 172 8.32 -29.27 -20.19
CA ALA A 172 9.46 -29.08 -19.31
C ALA A 172 9.45 -30.07 -18.14
N PHE A 173 8.29 -30.31 -17.54
CA PHE A 173 8.13 -31.31 -16.49
C PHE A 173 8.36 -32.76 -16.97
N ALA A 174 7.93 -33.08 -18.17
CA ALA A 174 8.18 -34.41 -18.79
C ALA A 174 9.67 -34.65 -19.10
N ALA A 175 10.45 -33.60 -19.33
CA ALA A 175 11.89 -33.65 -19.58
C ALA A 175 12.76 -33.53 -18.31
N ALA A 176 12.16 -33.24 -17.17
CA ALA A 176 12.90 -32.99 -15.93
C ALA A 176 13.57 -34.26 -15.39
N ALA A 177 14.82 -34.13 -14.95
CA ALA A 177 15.52 -35.17 -14.19
C ALA A 177 15.00 -35.23 -12.74
N ARG A 178 14.52 -34.11 -12.21
CA ARG A 178 13.94 -33.99 -10.87
C ARG A 178 12.78 -33.00 -10.86
N VAL A 179 11.79 -33.31 -10.03
CA VAL A 179 10.70 -32.38 -9.69
C VAL A 179 10.68 -32.22 -8.17
N THR A 180 10.92 -31.01 -7.71
CA THR A 180 10.77 -30.63 -6.30
C THR A 180 9.38 -30.04 -6.09
N THR A 181 8.68 -30.47 -5.03
CA THR A 181 7.33 -30.03 -4.72
C THR A 181 7.27 -29.36 -3.34
N LEU A 182 6.35 -28.44 -3.18
CA LEU A 182 6.09 -27.78 -1.90
C LEU A 182 4.59 -27.46 -1.76
N ASP A 183 3.98 -27.99 -0.69
CA ASP A 183 2.70 -27.51 -0.19
C ASP A 183 2.96 -26.58 0.97
N THR A 184 2.38 -25.37 0.91
CA THR A 184 2.58 -24.37 1.96
C THR A 184 1.36 -23.49 2.13
N TYR A 185 1.30 -22.87 3.30
CA TYR A 185 0.24 -21.94 3.68
C TYR A 185 0.85 -20.60 4.09
N TYR A 186 0.42 -19.54 3.44
CA TYR A 186 0.72 -18.19 3.90
C TYR A 186 -0.47 -17.70 4.71
N PRO A 187 -0.34 -17.56 6.04
CA PRO A 187 -1.48 -17.35 6.92
C PRO A 187 -2.12 -15.98 6.70
N ARG A 188 -3.43 -15.93 6.98
CA ARG A 188 -4.17 -14.68 7.06
C ARG A 188 -3.56 -13.78 8.12
N CYS A 189 -3.36 -12.50 7.80
CA CYS A 189 -2.78 -11.54 8.73
C CYS A 189 -3.48 -10.18 8.64
N HIS A 190 -3.35 -9.42 9.72
CA HIS A 190 -3.84 -8.07 9.83
C HIS A 190 -2.67 -7.08 9.89
N PRO A 191 -2.71 -5.94 9.18
CA PRO A 191 -1.62 -4.95 9.21
C PRO A 191 -1.38 -4.32 10.58
N ALA A 192 -2.40 -4.24 11.41
CA ALA A 192 -2.38 -3.74 12.79
C ALA A 192 -1.61 -2.40 12.97
N PRO A 193 -1.95 -1.32 12.22
CA PRO A 193 -1.34 -0.02 12.46
C PRO A 193 -1.63 0.42 13.90
N LEU A 194 -0.72 1.20 14.51
CA LEU A 194 -0.91 1.68 15.90
C LEU A 194 -2.17 2.52 16.04
N GLU A 195 -2.43 3.42 15.10
CA GLU A 195 -3.70 4.13 14.98
C GLU A 195 -4.70 3.25 14.21
N CYS A 196 -5.86 2.98 14.81
CA CYS A 196 -6.98 2.32 14.14
C CYS A 196 -7.65 3.25 13.11
N CYS A 197 -8.71 2.80 12.45
CA CYS A 197 -9.48 3.64 11.55
C CYS A 197 -10.24 4.71 12.34
N ALA A 198 -10.36 5.91 11.78
CA ALA A 198 -11.06 7.02 12.40
C ALA A 198 -11.64 7.97 11.36
N CYS A 199 -12.80 8.55 11.67
CA CYS A 199 -13.50 9.52 10.86
C CYS A 199 -14.12 10.60 11.74
N PHE A 200 -13.94 11.85 11.32
CA PHE A 200 -14.73 13.00 11.79
C PHE A 200 -15.40 13.60 10.57
N ALA A 201 -16.72 13.69 10.59
CA ALA A 201 -17.51 14.27 9.50
C ALA A 201 -18.29 15.48 9.98
N ASP A 202 -18.20 16.57 9.24
CA ASP A 202 -18.98 17.79 9.40
C ASP A 202 -19.67 18.07 8.06
N VAL A 203 -20.92 17.63 7.96
CA VAL A 203 -21.73 17.71 6.74
C VAL A 203 -22.87 18.69 6.95
N ASP A 204 -22.85 19.75 6.16
CA ASP A 204 -23.96 20.72 6.08
C ASP A 204 -24.66 20.56 4.73
N PRO A 205 -25.83 19.86 4.70
CA PRO A 205 -26.56 19.65 3.46
C PRO A 205 -27.21 20.93 2.92
N ASP A 206 -27.44 21.98 3.77
CA ASP A 206 -28.05 23.22 3.35
C ASP A 206 -27.03 24.14 2.66
N GLU A 207 -25.81 24.17 3.16
CA GLU A 207 -24.66 24.81 2.50
C GLU A 207 -24.08 23.96 1.35
N GLY A 208 -24.49 22.70 1.23
CA GLY A 208 -23.96 21.75 0.25
C GLY A 208 -22.49 21.46 0.45
N ARG A 209 -22.01 21.39 1.72
CA ARG A 209 -20.60 21.19 2.06
C ARG A 209 -20.43 20.00 3.00
N ALA A 210 -19.45 19.16 2.68
CA ALA A 210 -19.01 18.06 3.53
C ALA A 210 -17.49 18.15 3.77
N ARG A 211 -17.08 18.45 5.01
CA ARG A 211 -15.70 18.40 5.45
C ARG A 211 -15.48 17.14 6.28
N ILE A 212 -14.61 16.27 5.80
CA ILE A 212 -14.42 14.94 6.38
C ILE A 212 -12.93 14.74 6.69
N TYR A 213 -12.58 14.58 7.96
CA TYR A 213 -11.27 14.15 8.39
C TYR A 213 -11.27 12.61 8.48
N LEU A 214 -10.33 11.98 7.80
CA LEU A 214 -10.36 10.55 7.58
C LEU A 214 -8.96 9.97 7.61
N THR A 215 -8.78 8.84 8.30
CA THR A 215 -7.54 8.06 8.21
C THR A 215 -7.49 7.37 6.84
N SER A 216 -6.90 8.04 5.84
CA SER A 216 -6.94 7.59 4.45
C SER A 216 -5.56 7.51 3.82
N GLN A 217 -5.31 6.43 3.05
CA GLN A 217 -4.15 6.32 2.16
C GLN A 217 -4.44 6.93 0.77
N ALA A 218 -5.72 7.16 0.43
CA ALA A 218 -6.16 7.62 -0.88
C ALA A 218 -7.27 8.67 -0.76
N PRO A 219 -7.00 9.90 -0.26
CA PRO A 219 -8.03 10.90 0.03
C PRO A 219 -8.93 11.22 -1.16
N HIS A 220 -8.37 11.41 -2.36
CA HIS A 220 -9.17 11.72 -3.55
C HIS A 220 -10.09 10.57 -3.98
N ALA A 221 -9.64 9.31 -3.86
CA ALA A 221 -10.50 8.17 -4.15
C ALA A 221 -11.65 8.05 -3.14
N HIS A 222 -11.36 8.29 -1.85
CA HIS A 222 -12.41 8.32 -0.82
C HIS A 222 -13.38 9.48 -1.02
N ARG A 223 -12.92 10.65 -1.49
CA ARG A 223 -13.79 11.78 -1.87
C ARG A 223 -14.80 11.34 -2.93
N THR A 224 -14.33 10.75 -4.02
CA THR A 224 -15.21 10.30 -5.11
C THR A 224 -16.23 9.27 -4.62
N ILE A 225 -15.82 8.26 -3.85
CA ILE A 225 -16.73 7.22 -3.35
C ILE A 225 -17.75 7.79 -2.35
N LEU A 226 -17.32 8.60 -1.40
CA LEU A 226 -18.24 9.20 -0.41
C LEU A 226 -19.21 10.19 -1.06
N ALA A 227 -18.76 11.00 -2.03
CA ALA A 227 -19.62 11.87 -2.81
C ALA A 227 -20.73 11.07 -3.53
N GLN A 228 -20.33 9.96 -4.20
CA GLN A 228 -21.27 9.07 -4.87
C GLN A 228 -22.28 8.44 -3.90
N LEU A 229 -21.80 7.92 -2.76
CA LEU A 229 -22.68 7.29 -1.75
C LEU A 229 -23.67 8.27 -1.14
N MET A 230 -23.24 9.51 -0.86
CA MET A 230 -24.09 10.54 -0.27
C MET A 230 -24.96 11.28 -1.30
N GLY A 231 -24.75 11.05 -2.60
CA GLY A 231 -25.44 11.80 -3.66
C GLY A 231 -25.05 13.28 -3.70
N LEU A 232 -23.85 13.62 -3.25
CA LEU A 232 -23.32 14.98 -3.26
C LEU A 232 -22.41 15.20 -4.49
N PRO A 233 -22.38 16.42 -5.05
CA PRO A 233 -21.36 16.78 -6.03
C PRO A 233 -19.94 16.66 -5.43
N GLU A 234 -19.00 16.07 -6.16
CA GLU A 234 -17.67 15.77 -5.63
C GLU A 234 -16.91 17.02 -5.15
N GLN A 235 -17.11 18.15 -5.82
CA GLN A 235 -16.51 19.43 -5.44
C GLN A 235 -17.05 20.02 -4.14
N GLN A 236 -18.12 19.48 -3.59
CA GLN A 236 -18.66 19.85 -2.28
C GLN A 236 -18.11 18.98 -1.14
N VAL A 237 -17.34 17.95 -1.46
CA VAL A 237 -16.76 17.01 -0.50
C VAL A 237 -15.27 17.26 -0.38
N GLN A 238 -14.83 17.74 0.77
CA GLN A 238 -13.42 17.87 1.14
C GLN A 238 -13.03 16.70 2.05
N ILE A 239 -12.00 15.96 1.66
CA ILE A 239 -11.33 14.97 2.53
C ILE A 239 -10.04 15.56 3.02
N ILE A 240 -9.84 15.52 4.34
CA ILE A 240 -8.59 15.90 4.99
C ILE A 240 -8.07 14.66 5.72
N SER A 241 -6.91 14.21 5.29
CA SER A 241 -6.17 13.13 5.94
C SER A 241 -5.01 13.77 6.70
N PRO A 242 -5.14 13.98 8.02
CA PRO A 242 -4.09 14.62 8.82
C PRO A 242 -2.90 13.65 9.03
N ASP A 243 -2.18 13.77 10.12
CA ASP A 243 -1.19 12.77 10.49
C ASP A 243 -1.84 11.39 10.67
N ILE A 244 -1.19 10.36 10.15
CA ILE A 244 -1.69 8.99 10.22
C ILE A 244 -0.67 8.10 10.93
N GLY A 245 -1.10 7.44 12.00
CA GLY A 245 -0.31 6.57 12.85
C GLY A 245 -0.10 5.16 12.27
N GLY A 246 0.37 5.09 11.02
CA GLY A 246 0.56 3.87 10.25
C GLY A 246 -0.69 3.47 9.46
N ALA A 247 -0.49 2.74 8.36
CA ALA A 247 -1.59 2.26 7.54
C ALA A 247 -1.33 0.88 6.91
N PHE A 248 -0.19 0.67 6.23
CA PHE A 248 0.28 -0.61 5.69
C PHE A 248 -0.73 -1.34 4.78
N GLY A 249 -1.61 -0.59 4.10
CA GLY A 249 -2.71 -1.13 3.30
C GLY A 249 -4.07 -1.17 4.03
N ASN A 250 -4.09 -1.11 5.37
CA ASN A 250 -5.32 -1.13 6.17
C ASN A 250 -6.26 0.04 5.85
N LYS A 251 -5.74 1.20 5.47
CA LYS A 251 -6.49 2.45 5.27
C LYS A 251 -6.67 2.83 3.77
N VAL A 252 -6.50 1.86 2.86
CA VAL A 252 -6.84 2.01 1.43
C VAL A 252 -8.32 1.80 1.18
N PRO A 253 -8.98 0.75 1.75
CA PRO A 253 -10.41 0.55 1.58
C PRO A 253 -11.24 1.61 2.29
N LEU A 254 -12.46 1.81 1.80
CA LEU A 254 -13.52 2.45 2.58
C LEU A 254 -14.17 1.38 3.48
N TYR A 255 -14.43 1.72 4.73
CA TYR A 255 -15.07 0.82 5.70
C TYR A 255 -16.44 1.33 6.13
N PRO A 256 -17.34 0.44 6.61
CA PRO A 256 -18.68 0.83 7.09
C PRO A 256 -18.65 1.96 8.10
N GLY A 257 -17.72 1.96 9.05
CA GLY A 257 -17.59 3.01 10.05
C GLY A 257 -17.39 4.41 9.45
N TYR A 258 -16.66 4.55 8.37
CA TYR A 258 -16.50 5.81 7.64
C TYR A 258 -17.83 6.26 7.03
N VAL A 259 -18.50 5.37 6.31
CA VAL A 259 -19.76 5.66 5.62
C VAL A 259 -20.85 6.05 6.61
N VAL A 260 -20.99 5.30 7.71
CA VAL A 260 -22.02 5.59 8.73
C VAL A 260 -21.72 6.90 9.46
N THR A 261 -20.44 7.24 9.72
CA THR A 261 -20.08 8.52 10.33
C THR A 261 -20.52 9.70 9.47
N VAL A 262 -20.25 9.64 8.17
CA VAL A 262 -20.68 10.68 7.22
C VAL A 262 -22.19 10.73 7.10
N ALA A 263 -22.86 9.58 7.01
CA ALA A 263 -24.34 9.51 6.98
C ALA A 263 -24.96 10.03 8.28
N ALA A 264 -24.38 9.76 9.44
CA ALA A 264 -24.84 10.25 10.72
C ALA A 264 -24.76 11.78 10.82
N SER A 265 -23.62 12.35 10.38
CA SER A 265 -23.45 13.81 10.33
C SER A 265 -24.49 14.47 9.40
N PHE A 266 -24.69 13.89 8.22
CA PHE A 266 -25.72 14.35 7.27
C PHE A 266 -27.13 14.31 7.87
N LEU A 267 -27.49 13.22 8.57
CA LEU A 267 -28.81 13.03 9.18
C LEU A 267 -29.06 13.95 10.36
N LEU A 268 -28.07 14.16 11.20
CA LEU A 268 -28.13 14.95 12.43
C LEU A 268 -27.87 16.45 12.23
N ARG A 269 -27.29 16.82 11.06
CA ARG A 269 -26.82 18.19 10.76
C ARG A 269 -25.90 18.75 11.85
N ARG A 270 -24.96 17.88 12.27
CA ARG A 270 -23.95 18.23 13.27
C ARG A 270 -22.69 17.37 13.08
N PRO A 271 -21.54 17.85 13.53
CA PRO A 271 -20.32 17.06 13.45
C PRO A 271 -20.45 15.74 14.21
N VAL A 272 -19.97 14.64 13.60
CA VAL A 272 -19.94 13.30 14.22
C VAL A 272 -18.52 12.75 14.10
N ARG A 273 -18.01 12.16 15.20
CA ARG A 273 -16.72 11.50 15.25
C ARG A 273 -16.86 10.03 15.58
N TRP A 274 -16.14 9.20 14.85
CA TRP A 274 -15.95 7.79 15.12
C TRP A 274 -14.44 7.48 15.24
N ILE A 275 -14.06 6.81 16.32
CA ILE A 275 -12.73 6.26 16.52
C ILE A 275 -12.91 4.77 16.74
N GLU A 276 -12.35 3.96 15.83
CA GLU A 276 -12.39 2.51 15.94
C GLU A 276 -11.49 2.04 17.08
N ASP A 277 -11.98 1.09 17.88
CA ASP A 277 -11.16 0.44 18.89
C ASP A 277 -10.30 -0.68 18.26
N ARG A 278 -9.30 -1.16 18.99
CA ARG A 278 -8.38 -2.21 18.52
C ARG A 278 -9.10 -3.54 18.26
N THR A 279 -10.08 -3.89 19.07
CA THR A 279 -10.86 -5.12 18.90
C THR A 279 -11.67 -5.07 17.61
N GLY A 280 -12.38 -3.99 17.37
CA GLY A 280 -13.12 -3.77 16.12
C GLY A 280 -12.20 -3.81 14.90
N ASN A 281 -11.06 -3.14 14.98
CA ASN A 281 -10.06 -3.13 13.89
C ASN A 281 -9.57 -4.55 13.56
N LEU A 282 -9.21 -5.35 14.55
CA LEU A 282 -8.76 -6.73 14.36
C LEU A 282 -9.87 -7.71 13.95
N LEU A 283 -11.14 -7.34 14.08
CA LEU A 283 -12.28 -8.20 13.72
C LEU A 283 -12.78 -7.96 12.28
N SER A 284 -12.74 -6.72 11.79
CA SER A 284 -13.49 -6.37 10.57
C SER A 284 -12.72 -5.63 9.51
N THR A 285 -11.55 -5.07 9.79
CA THR A 285 -10.85 -4.21 8.83
C THR A 285 -9.53 -4.79 8.36
N GLY A 286 -9.30 -4.74 7.05
CA GLY A 286 -7.98 -4.80 6.47
C GLY A 286 -7.23 -6.12 6.53
N PHE A 287 -7.85 -7.26 6.34
CA PHE A 287 -7.13 -8.54 6.25
C PHE A 287 -6.45 -8.75 4.91
N ALA A 288 -5.30 -9.42 4.96
CA ALA A 288 -4.49 -9.79 3.81
C ALA A 288 -4.03 -11.25 3.90
N ARG A 289 -3.38 -11.72 2.83
CA ARG A 289 -2.84 -13.08 2.73
C ARG A 289 -3.95 -14.14 2.71
N ASP A 290 -3.79 -15.28 3.39
CA ASP A 290 -4.68 -16.44 3.42
C ASP A 290 -4.62 -17.27 2.14
N PHE A 291 -3.41 -17.67 1.76
CA PHE A 291 -3.12 -18.47 0.57
C PHE A 291 -2.66 -19.87 0.92
N ARG A 292 -3.33 -20.88 0.39
CA ARG A 292 -2.79 -22.22 0.27
C ARG A 292 -2.12 -22.33 -1.10
N MET A 293 -0.87 -22.74 -1.11
CA MET A 293 -0.03 -22.72 -2.31
C MET A 293 0.61 -24.08 -2.50
N HIS A 294 0.45 -24.63 -3.70
CA HIS A 294 1.19 -25.78 -4.17
C HIS A 294 2.11 -25.35 -5.29
N GLY A 295 3.40 -25.59 -5.14
CA GLY A 295 4.43 -25.29 -6.14
C GLY A 295 5.20 -26.52 -6.54
N GLU A 296 5.57 -26.60 -7.81
CA GLU A 296 6.38 -27.64 -8.39
C GLU A 296 7.48 -27.00 -9.25
N LEU A 297 8.72 -27.41 -9.05
CA LEU A 297 9.90 -26.91 -9.76
C LEU A 297 10.54 -28.06 -10.52
N ALA A 298 10.57 -27.97 -11.84
CA ALA A 298 11.23 -28.94 -12.73
C ALA A 298 12.69 -28.55 -12.93
N LEU A 299 13.62 -29.49 -12.72
CA LEU A 299 15.07 -29.29 -12.84
C LEU A 299 15.71 -30.36 -13.70
N ASP A 300 16.79 -30.00 -14.40
CA ASP A 300 17.70 -30.97 -15.03
C ASP A 300 18.63 -31.60 -13.99
N ALA A 301 19.52 -32.49 -14.47
CA ALA A 301 20.48 -33.21 -13.62
C ALA A 301 21.54 -32.28 -12.97
N GLU A 302 21.83 -31.16 -13.57
CA GLU A 302 22.79 -30.15 -13.12
C GLU A 302 22.13 -29.09 -12.19
N GLY A 303 20.83 -29.18 -11.97
CA GLY A 303 20.08 -28.24 -11.12
C GLY A 303 19.67 -26.95 -11.84
N ARG A 304 19.61 -26.93 -13.18
CA ARG A 304 19.00 -25.85 -13.93
C ARG A 304 17.50 -25.97 -13.90
N ILE A 305 16.81 -24.86 -13.65
CA ILE A 305 15.34 -24.80 -13.64
C ILE A 305 14.85 -24.87 -15.10
N LEU A 306 13.97 -25.83 -15.37
CA LEU A 306 13.33 -26.01 -16.66
C LEU A 306 11.92 -25.44 -16.71
N GLY A 307 11.22 -25.40 -15.56
CA GLY A 307 9.86 -24.89 -15.50
C GLY A 307 9.31 -24.81 -14.09
N LEU A 308 8.26 -24.01 -13.93
CA LEU A 308 7.56 -23.77 -12.67
C LEU A 308 6.06 -24.00 -12.86
N ARG A 309 5.42 -24.76 -11.96
CA ARG A 309 3.96 -24.91 -11.90
C ARG A 309 3.49 -24.49 -10.51
N VAL A 310 2.42 -23.68 -10.46
CA VAL A 310 1.84 -23.18 -9.20
C VAL A 310 0.33 -23.31 -9.23
N ARG A 311 -0.25 -23.80 -8.14
CA ARG A 311 -1.69 -23.79 -7.86
C ARG A 311 -1.96 -23.06 -6.56
N LEU A 312 -2.90 -22.11 -6.61
CA LEU A 312 -3.26 -21.24 -5.49
C LEU A 312 -4.73 -21.41 -5.14
N LEU A 313 -5.01 -21.49 -3.84
CA LEU A 313 -6.34 -21.29 -3.28
C LEU A 313 -6.27 -20.10 -2.32
N SER A 314 -7.03 -19.03 -2.60
CA SER A 314 -7.05 -17.82 -1.77
C SER A 314 -8.40 -17.60 -1.12
N ASP A 315 -8.40 -17.26 0.17
CA ASP A 315 -9.60 -16.96 0.95
C ASP A 315 -9.85 -15.46 1.04
N HIS A 316 -10.96 -15.01 0.47
CA HIS A 316 -11.35 -13.60 0.43
C HIS A 316 -12.35 -13.20 1.51
N GLY A 317 -12.76 -14.14 2.36
CA GLY A 317 -13.78 -13.90 3.37
C GLY A 317 -15.18 -13.73 2.76
N ALA A 318 -16.06 -13.01 3.44
CA ALA A 318 -17.48 -12.93 3.05
C ALA A 318 -17.75 -12.02 1.83
N PHE A 319 -16.82 -11.13 1.51
CA PHE A 319 -16.93 -10.21 0.38
C PHE A 319 -15.60 -10.11 -0.36
N TYR A 320 -15.66 -10.08 -1.68
CA TYR A 320 -14.47 -9.89 -2.49
C TYR A 320 -14.01 -8.44 -2.40
N ALA A 321 -13.06 -8.17 -1.54
CA ALA A 321 -12.55 -6.84 -1.23
C ALA A 321 -11.07 -6.64 -1.59
N ASP A 322 -10.54 -7.49 -2.49
CA ASP A 322 -9.15 -7.39 -2.92
C ASP A 322 -8.85 -5.99 -3.48
N ALA A 323 -7.73 -5.42 -3.09
CA ALA A 323 -7.23 -4.14 -3.59
C ALA A 323 -6.78 -4.20 -5.06
N GLN A 324 -7.20 -5.23 -5.79
CA GLN A 324 -6.80 -5.50 -7.14
C GLN A 324 -7.79 -4.97 -8.16
N PRO A 325 -7.30 -4.41 -9.25
CA PRO A 325 -8.09 -4.27 -10.46
C PRO A 325 -8.56 -5.65 -10.93
N SER A 326 -9.76 -5.70 -11.47
CA SER A 326 -10.46 -6.95 -11.84
C SER A 326 -9.67 -7.89 -12.77
N LYS A 327 -8.61 -7.43 -13.41
CA LYS A 327 -7.77 -8.21 -14.32
C LYS A 327 -6.62 -8.98 -13.63
N PHE A 328 -6.24 -8.59 -12.40
CA PHE A 328 -5.22 -9.27 -11.61
C PHE A 328 -5.82 -9.94 -10.38
N ARG A 329 -6.73 -10.88 -10.61
CA ARG A 329 -7.51 -11.49 -9.54
C ARG A 329 -6.69 -12.21 -8.48
N ALA A 330 -5.51 -12.73 -8.85
CA ALA A 330 -4.54 -13.27 -7.90
C ALA A 330 -3.45 -12.26 -7.50
N GLY A 331 -3.66 -10.98 -7.74
CA GLY A 331 -2.66 -9.94 -7.51
C GLY A 331 -1.52 -10.01 -8.52
N LEU A 332 -0.40 -9.39 -8.20
CA LEU A 332 0.80 -9.45 -9.03
C LEU A 332 1.60 -10.75 -8.80
N PHE A 333 0.92 -11.88 -8.61
CA PHE A 333 1.56 -13.18 -8.45
C PHE A 333 2.38 -13.61 -9.66
N HIS A 334 2.26 -12.92 -10.78
CA HIS A 334 3.16 -13.00 -11.94
C HIS A 334 4.64 -12.88 -11.57
N ILE A 335 4.97 -12.23 -10.44
CA ILE A 335 6.34 -12.08 -9.94
C ILE A 335 6.93 -13.40 -9.40
N VAL A 336 6.17 -14.49 -9.36
CA VAL A 336 6.58 -15.75 -8.73
C VAL A 336 7.83 -16.41 -9.37
N THR A 337 8.18 -16.04 -10.59
CA THR A 337 9.48 -16.44 -11.17
C THR A 337 10.66 -15.79 -10.47
N GLY A 338 10.42 -14.72 -9.70
CA GLY A 338 11.43 -14.03 -8.90
C GLY A 338 12.62 -13.56 -9.71
N SER A 339 13.81 -13.74 -9.14
CA SER A 339 15.08 -13.36 -9.75
C SER A 339 15.64 -14.45 -10.68
N TYR A 340 14.86 -15.48 -11.01
CA TYR A 340 15.35 -16.68 -11.71
C TYR A 340 15.00 -16.68 -13.19
N ASP A 341 15.97 -17.20 -14.00
CA ASP A 341 15.79 -17.48 -15.40
C ASP A 341 14.99 -18.80 -15.57
N ILE A 342 13.67 -18.66 -15.54
CA ILE A 342 12.72 -19.77 -15.66
C ILE A 342 12.13 -19.74 -17.07
N PRO A 343 12.44 -20.73 -17.95
CA PRO A 343 12.02 -20.70 -19.35
C PRO A 343 10.51 -20.76 -19.56
N THR A 344 9.79 -21.47 -18.69
CA THR A 344 8.35 -21.59 -18.77
C THR A 344 7.70 -21.72 -17.40
N ALA A 345 6.50 -21.19 -17.25
CA ALA A 345 5.72 -21.31 -16.03
C ALA A 345 4.23 -21.41 -16.32
N HIS A 346 3.51 -22.08 -15.44
CA HIS A 346 2.04 -22.08 -15.42
C HIS A 346 1.54 -21.86 -14.00
N ILE A 347 0.67 -20.87 -13.83
CA ILE A 347 0.04 -20.53 -12.57
C ILE A 347 -1.47 -20.64 -12.73
N SER A 348 -2.13 -21.33 -11.81
CA SER A 348 -3.59 -21.34 -11.68
C SER A 348 -4.00 -20.88 -10.29
N ALA A 349 -5.04 -20.07 -10.18
CA ALA A 349 -5.51 -19.51 -8.92
C ALA A 349 -7.03 -19.55 -8.84
N THR A 350 -7.54 -19.99 -7.69
CA THR A 350 -8.97 -19.95 -7.35
C THR A 350 -9.14 -19.13 -6.08
N GLY A 351 -9.99 -18.11 -6.14
CA GLY A 351 -10.42 -17.35 -4.97
C GLY A 351 -11.79 -17.84 -4.49
N VAL A 352 -11.97 -17.92 -3.17
CA VAL A 352 -13.20 -18.41 -2.57
C VAL A 352 -13.73 -17.47 -1.48
N TYR A 353 -15.06 -17.54 -1.30
CA TYR A 353 -15.77 -16.91 -0.18
C TYR A 353 -15.79 -17.83 1.03
N THR A 354 -15.62 -17.25 2.22
CA THR A 354 -15.78 -17.91 3.53
C THR A 354 -16.48 -16.97 4.51
N ASN A 355 -16.93 -17.48 5.65
CA ASN A 355 -17.54 -16.67 6.72
C ASN A 355 -16.46 -16.02 7.62
N LYS A 356 -15.48 -15.36 7.00
CA LYS A 356 -14.46 -14.52 7.62
C LYS A 356 -14.64 -13.07 7.20
N ALA A 357 -14.06 -12.14 7.95
CA ALA A 357 -14.03 -10.73 7.53
C ALA A 357 -13.42 -10.56 6.13
N PRO A 358 -13.79 -9.55 5.34
CA PRO A 358 -13.25 -9.34 4.01
C PRO A 358 -11.73 -9.28 4.01
N GLY A 359 -11.11 -10.01 3.08
CA GLY A 359 -9.67 -10.09 2.87
C GLY A 359 -9.22 -9.31 1.64
N GLY A 360 -7.92 -9.40 1.31
CA GLY A 360 -7.39 -8.90 0.06
C GLY A 360 -6.83 -7.49 0.08
N VAL A 361 -6.67 -6.85 1.26
CA VAL A 361 -5.94 -5.58 1.30
C VAL A 361 -4.49 -5.79 0.86
N ALA A 362 -3.95 -4.81 0.14
CA ALA A 362 -2.56 -4.79 -0.29
C ALA A 362 -1.64 -4.48 0.91
N TYR A 363 -1.55 -5.44 1.83
CA TYR A 363 -0.70 -5.33 3.01
C TYR A 363 0.76 -5.50 2.64
N ARG A 364 1.57 -4.49 2.89
CA ARG A 364 3.04 -4.45 2.75
C ARG A 364 3.59 -5.29 1.60
N CYS A 365 4.50 -4.77 0.80
CA CYS A 365 4.98 -5.42 -0.43
C CYS A 365 3.81 -5.88 -1.29
N SER A 366 2.98 -4.96 -1.56
CA SER A 366 1.79 -4.94 -2.40
C SER A 366 1.54 -6.16 -3.27
N PHE A 367 0.29 -6.50 -3.45
CA PHE A 367 -0.18 -7.29 -4.58
C PHE A 367 0.38 -8.71 -4.66
N ARG A 368 0.63 -9.40 -3.52
CA ARG A 368 1.03 -10.82 -3.43
C ARG A 368 2.51 -11.13 -3.73
N VAL A 369 3.37 -10.14 -3.75
CA VAL A 369 4.81 -10.35 -3.99
C VAL A 369 5.45 -11.17 -2.88
N THR A 370 5.08 -10.91 -1.61
CA THR A 370 5.62 -11.66 -0.47
C THR A 370 5.23 -13.13 -0.50
N GLU A 371 4.00 -13.46 -0.91
CA GLU A 371 3.51 -14.82 -1.05
C GLU A 371 4.25 -15.54 -2.19
N ALA A 372 4.45 -14.85 -3.30
CA ALA A 372 5.19 -15.36 -4.45
C ALA A 372 6.67 -15.63 -4.10
N ALA A 373 7.35 -14.66 -3.47
CA ALA A 373 8.73 -14.83 -3.01
C ALA A 373 8.86 -15.95 -1.97
N TYR A 374 7.94 -16.05 -1.03
CA TYR A 374 7.92 -17.12 -0.03
C TYR A 374 7.84 -18.51 -0.66
N LEU A 375 7.02 -18.67 -1.71
CA LEU A 375 6.88 -19.95 -2.40
C LEU A 375 8.13 -20.30 -3.19
N ILE A 376 8.58 -19.43 -4.09
CA ILE A 376 9.71 -19.75 -4.98
C ILE A 376 11.02 -19.93 -4.21
N GLU A 377 11.29 -19.10 -3.21
CA GLU A 377 12.52 -19.18 -2.43
C GLU A 377 12.62 -20.45 -1.58
N ARG A 378 11.49 -20.93 -1.09
CA ARG A 378 11.41 -22.23 -0.39
C ARG A 378 11.54 -23.40 -1.35
N LEU A 379 10.93 -23.33 -2.54
CA LEU A 379 11.10 -24.36 -3.59
C LEU A 379 12.57 -24.49 -3.99
N VAL A 380 13.24 -23.37 -4.27
CA VAL A 380 14.65 -23.35 -4.64
C VAL A 380 15.53 -23.90 -3.48
N THR A 381 15.21 -23.55 -2.24
CA THR A 381 15.94 -24.07 -1.07
C THR A 381 15.73 -25.57 -0.92
N ASN A 382 14.49 -26.08 -1.05
CA ASN A 382 14.21 -27.51 -1.00
C ASN A 382 14.92 -28.26 -2.13
N ALA A 383 14.89 -27.74 -3.35
CA ALA A 383 15.58 -28.30 -4.49
C ALA A 383 17.10 -28.41 -4.26
N ALA A 384 17.71 -27.38 -3.64
CA ALA A 384 19.12 -27.43 -3.27
C ALA A 384 19.43 -28.58 -2.31
N TYR A 385 18.62 -28.74 -1.26
CA TYR A 385 18.79 -29.85 -0.32
C TYR A 385 18.59 -31.23 -0.96
N GLU A 386 17.60 -31.37 -1.85
CA GLU A 386 17.34 -32.62 -2.57
C GLU A 386 18.47 -32.99 -3.57
N LEU A 387 19.19 -31.98 -4.05
CA LEU A 387 20.33 -32.14 -4.97
C LEU A 387 21.68 -32.22 -4.23
N ASP A 388 21.69 -32.15 -2.89
CA ASP A 388 22.90 -32.03 -2.06
C ASP A 388 23.79 -30.84 -2.48
N LEU A 389 23.14 -29.72 -2.86
CA LEU A 389 23.81 -28.49 -3.23
C LEU A 389 23.64 -27.42 -2.13
N ASP A 390 24.59 -26.50 -2.07
CA ASP A 390 24.45 -25.32 -1.25
C ASP A 390 23.30 -24.43 -1.82
N PRO A 391 22.38 -23.94 -0.96
CA PRO A 391 21.28 -23.10 -1.42
C PRO A 391 21.71 -21.81 -2.14
N ALA A 392 22.87 -21.24 -1.80
CA ALA A 392 23.41 -20.08 -2.51
C ALA A 392 23.90 -20.47 -3.91
N GLU A 393 24.54 -21.65 -4.04
CA GLU A 393 25.03 -22.12 -5.30
C GLU A 393 23.92 -22.42 -6.30
N LEU A 394 22.83 -23.07 -5.86
CA LEU A 394 21.67 -23.31 -6.73
C LEU A 394 21.05 -22.01 -7.24
N ARG A 395 21.00 -20.97 -6.40
CA ARG A 395 20.57 -19.63 -6.79
C ARG A 395 21.46 -19.03 -7.87
N ARG A 396 22.78 -19.02 -7.66
CA ARG A 396 23.75 -18.50 -8.65
C ARG A 396 23.63 -19.14 -10.02
N ARG A 397 23.32 -20.45 -10.08
CA ARG A 397 23.14 -21.19 -11.34
C ARG A 397 21.92 -20.73 -12.13
N ASN A 398 20.90 -20.26 -11.43
CA ASN A 398 19.59 -20.01 -12.01
C ASN A 398 19.18 -18.55 -12.07
N PHE A 399 20.01 -17.61 -11.60
CA PHE A 399 19.69 -16.20 -11.70
C PHE A 399 19.67 -15.70 -13.15
N ILE A 400 18.78 -14.76 -13.42
CA ILE A 400 18.83 -13.90 -14.60
C ILE A 400 20.15 -13.12 -14.54
N LEU A 401 20.89 -13.10 -15.64
CA LEU A 401 22.20 -12.45 -15.73
C LEU A 401 22.05 -10.99 -16.17
N PRO A 402 22.99 -10.08 -15.79
CA PRO A 402 22.93 -8.67 -16.16
C PRO A 402 22.79 -8.41 -17.67
N GLU A 403 23.40 -9.24 -18.51
CA GLU A 403 23.35 -9.15 -19.97
C GLU A 403 22.02 -9.59 -20.59
N GLN A 404 21.12 -10.20 -19.81
CA GLN A 404 19.81 -10.63 -20.28
C GLN A 404 18.74 -9.52 -20.17
N PHE A 405 19.05 -8.41 -19.48
CA PHE A 405 18.10 -7.30 -19.35
C PHE A 405 18.04 -6.41 -20.60
N PRO A 406 16.84 -5.87 -20.96
CA PRO A 406 15.57 -6.10 -20.28
C PRO A 406 15.07 -7.56 -20.43
N TYR A 407 14.75 -8.20 -19.32
CA TYR A 407 14.36 -9.60 -19.26
C TYR A 407 12.83 -9.75 -19.21
N ARG A 408 12.29 -10.60 -20.11
CA ARG A 408 10.86 -10.94 -20.08
C ARG A 408 10.64 -12.27 -19.36
N SER A 409 9.98 -12.21 -18.18
CA SER A 409 9.67 -13.40 -17.41
C SER A 409 8.63 -14.29 -18.12
N ALA A 410 8.66 -15.59 -17.83
CA ALA A 410 7.69 -16.57 -18.35
C ALA A 410 6.22 -16.25 -17.97
N THR A 411 6.02 -15.39 -16.98
CA THR A 411 4.73 -14.93 -16.48
C THR A 411 4.30 -13.58 -17.04
N GLY A 412 5.15 -12.94 -17.87
CA GLY A 412 4.79 -11.77 -18.68
C GLY A 412 5.32 -10.41 -18.18
N PHE A 413 6.04 -10.34 -17.04
CA PHE A 413 6.70 -9.11 -16.63
C PHE A 413 7.99 -8.85 -17.42
N SER A 414 8.30 -7.57 -17.63
CA SER A 414 9.56 -7.13 -18.24
C SER A 414 10.37 -6.40 -17.19
N TYR A 415 11.41 -7.05 -16.67
CA TYR A 415 12.35 -6.47 -15.73
C TYR A 415 13.34 -5.57 -16.50
N ASP A 416 13.61 -4.41 -15.94
CA ASP A 416 14.43 -3.38 -16.62
C ASP A 416 15.94 -3.56 -16.41
N SER A 417 16.35 -3.96 -15.21
CA SER A 417 17.76 -4.10 -14.81
C SER A 417 17.91 -5.02 -13.61
N GLY A 418 19.14 -5.45 -13.33
CA GLY A 418 19.48 -6.18 -12.12
C GLY A 418 20.84 -6.85 -12.18
N ASP A 419 21.45 -7.06 -11.02
CA ASP A 419 22.59 -7.94 -10.78
C ASP A 419 22.34 -8.77 -9.51
N TYR A 420 21.57 -9.81 -9.67
CA TYR A 420 21.15 -10.67 -8.55
C TYR A 420 22.29 -11.44 -7.92
N ARG A 421 23.35 -11.77 -8.72
CA ARG A 421 24.56 -12.43 -8.20
C ARG A 421 25.35 -11.51 -7.29
N ALA A 422 25.58 -10.28 -7.72
CA ALA A 422 26.29 -9.30 -6.91
C ALA A 422 25.58 -9.02 -5.59
N ALA A 423 24.23 -8.90 -5.60
CA ALA A 423 23.44 -8.72 -4.39
C ALA A 423 23.57 -9.92 -3.44
N LEU A 424 23.46 -11.15 -3.95
CA LEU A 424 23.63 -12.37 -3.15
C LEU A 424 25.06 -12.47 -2.59
N ASP A 425 26.09 -12.28 -3.43
CA ASP A 425 27.48 -12.41 -3.00
C ASP A 425 27.84 -11.40 -1.91
N LEU A 426 27.36 -10.16 -2.04
CA LEU A 426 27.52 -9.14 -1.01
C LEU A 426 26.79 -9.51 0.29
N ALA A 427 25.58 -10.06 0.19
CA ALA A 427 24.82 -10.50 1.36
C ALA A 427 25.52 -11.65 2.10
N LEU A 428 26.06 -12.62 1.36
CA LEU A 428 26.83 -13.75 1.91
C LEU A 428 28.13 -13.28 2.57
N GLU A 429 28.88 -12.36 1.92
CA GLU A 429 30.07 -11.73 2.48
C GLU A 429 29.76 -11.02 3.81
N LYS A 430 28.77 -10.12 3.82
CA LYS A 430 28.38 -9.37 5.03
C LYS A 430 27.83 -10.29 6.13
N ALA A 431 27.22 -11.40 5.77
CA ALA A 431 26.76 -12.39 6.73
C ALA A 431 27.92 -13.22 7.32
N GLY A 432 29.08 -13.32 6.66
CA GLY A 432 30.10 -14.31 7.00
C GLY A 432 29.55 -15.72 6.80
N TYR A 433 28.96 -15.96 5.63
CA TYR A 433 28.16 -17.17 5.38
C TYR A 433 28.92 -18.46 5.61
N GLU A 434 30.20 -18.55 5.21
CA GLU A 434 31.05 -19.72 5.41
C GLU A 434 31.24 -20.03 6.91
N GLU A 435 31.44 -19.01 7.72
CA GLU A 435 31.57 -19.13 9.18
C GLU A 435 30.23 -19.56 9.83
N LEU A 436 29.13 -18.99 9.36
CA LEU A 436 27.80 -19.42 9.81
C LEU A 436 27.50 -20.87 9.48
N ARG A 437 27.92 -21.37 8.31
CA ARG A 437 27.76 -22.78 7.92
C ARG A 437 28.59 -23.70 8.83
N LYS A 438 29.83 -23.33 9.14
CA LYS A 438 30.68 -24.06 10.10
C LYS A 438 30.06 -24.07 11.50
N GLU A 439 29.57 -22.91 11.97
CA GLU A 439 28.88 -22.80 13.27
C GLU A 439 27.61 -23.66 13.31
N GLN A 440 26.84 -23.68 12.23
CA GLN A 440 25.63 -24.52 12.09
C GLN A 440 26.00 -26.01 12.23
N GLU A 441 27.05 -26.47 11.50
CA GLU A 441 27.46 -27.86 11.55
C GLU A 441 28.00 -28.26 12.94
N GLU A 442 28.89 -27.45 13.50
CA GLU A 442 29.42 -27.67 14.85
C GLU A 442 28.34 -27.59 15.93
N GLY A 443 27.44 -26.62 15.80
CA GLY A 443 26.27 -26.44 16.68
C GLY A 443 25.38 -27.69 16.70
N ARG A 444 25.09 -28.24 15.50
CA ARG A 444 24.29 -29.47 15.36
C ARG A 444 24.95 -30.66 16.08
N ARG A 445 26.27 -30.81 15.99
CA ARG A 445 27.03 -31.86 16.71
C ARG A 445 26.94 -31.69 18.23
N ARG A 446 26.66 -30.46 18.73
CA ARG A 446 26.51 -30.13 20.15
C ARG A 446 25.04 -30.02 20.60
N GLY A 447 24.10 -30.42 19.75
CA GLY A 447 22.66 -30.34 20.05
C GLY A 447 22.04 -28.96 19.92
N ARG A 448 22.75 -27.95 19.36
CA ARG A 448 22.20 -26.64 19.03
C ARG A 448 21.47 -26.71 17.68
N LEU A 449 20.32 -26.07 17.60
CA LEU A 449 19.53 -25.95 16.37
C LEU A 449 19.73 -24.55 15.74
N VAL A 450 20.71 -24.46 14.87
CA VAL A 450 20.99 -23.24 14.12
C VAL A 450 20.45 -23.39 12.69
N GLY A 451 19.56 -22.49 12.27
CA GLY A 451 19.03 -22.40 10.92
C GLY A 451 19.61 -21.20 10.17
N ILE A 452 19.89 -21.37 8.88
CA ILE A 452 20.33 -20.30 7.98
C ILE A 452 19.37 -20.26 6.81
N GLY A 453 18.70 -19.12 6.61
CA GLY A 453 17.82 -18.85 5.49
C GLY A 453 18.44 -17.86 4.52
N ILE A 454 18.23 -18.11 3.22
CA ILE A 454 18.58 -17.19 2.13
C ILE A 454 17.31 -16.89 1.35
N SER A 455 17.09 -15.63 1.01
CA SER A 455 16.03 -15.22 0.10
C SER A 455 16.58 -14.19 -0.88
N SER A 456 16.42 -14.45 -2.18
CA SER A 456 16.74 -13.51 -3.24
C SER A 456 15.46 -13.20 -4.01
N PHE A 457 14.99 -11.98 -3.91
CA PHE A 457 13.69 -11.59 -4.44
C PHE A 457 13.77 -10.45 -5.43
N THR A 458 12.81 -10.42 -6.33
CA THR A 458 12.48 -9.26 -7.16
C THR A 458 11.10 -8.76 -6.72
N GLU A 459 11.00 -7.47 -6.42
CA GLU A 459 9.77 -6.79 -5.99
C GLU A 459 9.12 -6.08 -7.18
N VAL A 460 7.84 -5.78 -7.08
CA VAL A 460 7.13 -4.86 -7.97
C VAL A 460 6.81 -3.60 -7.20
N ALA A 461 7.44 -2.50 -7.55
CA ALA A 461 7.20 -1.21 -6.92
C ALA A 461 6.61 -0.20 -7.92
N GLY A 462 5.85 0.74 -7.38
CA GLY A 462 5.26 1.79 -8.19
C GLY A 462 3.98 1.35 -8.90
N ALA A 463 3.82 1.86 -10.11
CA ALA A 463 2.60 1.71 -10.87
C ALA A 463 2.90 1.56 -12.36
N GLY A 464 2.11 0.78 -13.04
CA GLY A 464 2.22 0.59 -14.47
C GLY A 464 1.73 1.79 -15.28
N PRO A 465 2.11 1.87 -16.57
CA PRO A 465 1.64 2.93 -17.44
C PRO A 465 0.14 2.85 -17.66
N SER A 466 -0.51 4.00 -17.74
CA SER A 466 -1.96 4.06 -18.00
C SER A 466 -2.36 3.43 -19.33
N LYS A 467 -1.43 3.40 -20.32
CA LYS A 467 -1.67 2.73 -21.62
C LYS A 467 -1.82 1.20 -21.51
N ASP A 468 -1.13 0.60 -20.53
CA ASP A 468 -1.15 -0.85 -20.31
C ASP A 468 -2.22 -1.25 -19.26
N TYR A 469 -3.18 -0.37 -19.02
CA TYR A 469 -4.29 -0.65 -18.10
C TYR A 469 -4.99 -1.96 -18.43
N ASP A 470 -5.13 -2.29 -19.70
CA ASP A 470 -5.75 -3.54 -20.13
C ASP A 470 -4.94 -4.78 -19.77
N LEU A 471 -3.61 -4.68 -19.73
CA LEU A 471 -2.71 -5.75 -19.30
C LEU A 471 -2.56 -5.77 -17.77
N LEU A 472 -2.27 -4.62 -17.18
CA LEU A 472 -1.91 -4.49 -15.77
C LEU A 472 -3.13 -4.19 -14.86
N GLY A 473 -4.23 -3.71 -15.43
CA GLY A 473 -5.43 -3.34 -14.68
C GLY A 473 -5.28 -2.14 -13.75
N ILE A 474 -4.13 -1.50 -13.75
CA ILE A 474 -3.77 -0.44 -12.79
C ILE A 474 -3.45 0.84 -13.55
N LYS A 475 -4.33 1.84 -13.46
CA LYS A 475 -4.03 3.21 -13.84
C LYS A 475 -3.43 3.90 -12.64
N MET A 476 -2.16 4.22 -12.68
CA MET A 476 -1.52 4.87 -11.53
C MET A 476 -0.57 5.97 -11.97
N PHE A 477 -1.11 7.13 -12.27
CA PHE A 477 -0.35 8.38 -12.29
C PHE A 477 -0.30 9.00 -10.90
N ASP A 478 0.55 10.00 -10.70
CA ASP A 478 0.45 10.92 -9.57
C ASP A 478 0.82 12.34 -9.99
N SER A 479 0.65 13.27 -9.06
CA SER A 479 0.79 14.69 -9.31
C SER A 479 1.61 15.39 -8.22
N ALA A 480 2.25 16.48 -8.62
CA ALA A 480 2.90 17.43 -7.75
C ALA A 480 2.68 18.85 -8.25
N GLU A 481 2.43 19.78 -7.34
CA GLU A 481 2.40 21.22 -7.58
C GLU A 481 3.55 21.84 -6.79
N LEU A 482 4.36 22.68 -7.43
CA LEU A 482 5.47 23.36 -6.80
C LEU A 482 5.38 24.85 -7.09
N ALA A 483 5.47 25.67 -6.05
CA ALA A 483 5.61 27.11 -6.14
C ALA A 483 6.89 27.56 -5.42
N ILE A 484 7.76 28.29 -6.11
CA ILE A 484 8.91 28.98 -5.51
C ILE A 484 8.49 30.43 -5.27
N VAL A 485 8.33 30.80 -4.00
CA VAL A 485 7.85 32.13 -3.61
C VAL A 485 8.99 33.18 -3.75
N PRO A 486 8.67 34.51 -3.76
CA PRO A 486 9.69 35.56 -4.01
C PRO A 486 10.91 35.52 -3.10
N THR A 487 10.85 34.88 -1.94
CA THR A 487 11.98 34.70 -1.02
C THR A 487 12.91 33.55 -1.39
N GLY A 488 12.63 32.82 -2.50
CA GLY A 488 13.38 31.65 -2.91
C GLY A 488 13.06 30.36 -2.12
N LYS A 489 12.07 30.41 -1.22
CA LYS A 489 11.55 29.21 -0.52
C LYS A 489 10.48 28.52 -1.37
N ALA A 490 10.22 27.26 -1.09
CA ALA A 490 9.30 26.47 -1.90
C ALA A 490 8.11 25.92 -1.09
N ILE A 491 6.97 25.83 -1.77
CA ILE A 491 5.75 25.15 -1.30
C ILE A 491 5.47 24.03 -2.29
N LEU A 492 5.56 22.79 -1.81
CA LEU A 492 5.29 21.59 -2.57
C LEU A 492 3.96 20.99 -2.10
N LYS A 493 3.04 20.72 -3.03
CA LYS A 493 1.80 20.02 -2.77
C LYS A 493 1.80 18.68 -3.52
N LEU A 494 1.39 17.61 -2.85
CA LEU A 494 1.51 16.24 -3.34
C LEU A 494 0.15 15.56 -3.46
N GLY A 495 -0.03 14.79 -4.53
CA GLY A 495 -1.15 13.85 -4.68
C GLY A 495 -1.02 12.59 -3.82
N VAL A 496 0.19 12.26 -3.35
CA VAL A 496 0.46 11.18 -2.41
C VAL A 496 0.23 11.61 -0.96
N GLN A 497 -0.06 10.63 -0.07
CA GLN A 497 -0.36 10.86 1.35
C GLN A 497 0.67 10.16 2.24
N SER A 498 1.18 10.85 3.27
CA SER A 498 2.07 10.25 4.28
C SER A 498 1.28 9.47 5.35
N GLN A 499 1.82 8.32 5.76
CA GLN A 499 1.34 7.55 6.91
C GLN A 499 2.49 7.22 7.88
N GLY A 500 3.50 8.13 7.93
CA GLY A 500 4.71 8.00 8.74
C GLY A 500 5.99 7.67 7.96
N GLN A 501 5.94 7.63 6.61
CA GLN A 501 7.13 7.34 5.80
C GLN A 501 8.09 8.53 5.65
N GLY A 502 7.76 9.70 6.19
CA GLY A 502 8.63 10.86 6.13
C GLY A 502 8.55 11.64 4.81
N HIS A 503 7.37 11.75 4.20
CA HIS A 503 7.21 12.45 2.92
C HIS A 503 7.59 13.92 3.00
N GLU A 504 7.35 14.60 4.13
CA GLU A 504 7.76 16.00 4.31
C GLU A 504 9.29 16.16 4.21
N THR A 505 10.06 15.17 4.65
CA THR A 505 11.52 15.14 4.55
C THR A 505 11.97 14.70 3.16
N THR A 506 11.52 13.54 2.69
CA THR A 506 12.06 12.90 1.48
C THR A 506 11.69 13.66 0.22
N PHE A 507 10.49 14.23 0.12
CA PHE A 507 10.10 15.04 -1.04
C PHE A 507 10.75 16.43 -1.04
N ALA A 508 10.99 17.02 0.16
CA ALA A 508 11.82 18.21 0.27
C ALA A 508 13.27 17.96 -0.20
N GLN A 509 13.82 16.75 0.02
CA GLN A 509 15.13 16.37 -0.51
C GLN A 509 15.14 16.28 -2.03
N ILE A 510 14.04 15.84 -2.68
CA ILE A 510 13.92 15.83 -4.15
C ILE A 510 13.99 17.27 -4.68
N VAL A 511 13.23 18.20 -4.10
CA VAL A 511 13.28 19.62 -4.46
C VAL A 511 14.68 20.20 -4.25
N GLY A 512 15.31 19.86 -3.13
CA GLY A 512 16.69 20.28 -2.82
C GLY A 512 17.71 19.75 -3.81
N HIS A 513 17.56 18.51 -4.26
CA HIS A 513 18.41 17.90 -5.28
C HIS A 513 18.26 18.57 -6.64
N GLU A 514 17.01 18.75 -7.08
CA GLU A 514 16.69 19.28 -8.42
C GLU A 514 16.92 20.80 -8.53
N LEU A 515 16.73 21.59 -7.47
CA LEU A 515 16.74 23.06 -7.52
C LEU A 515 17.77 23.72 -6.60
N GLY A 516 18.42 22.96 -5.72
CA GLY A 516 19.36 23.51 -4.75
C GLY A 516 18.73 24.33 -3.62
N ILE A 517 17.41 24.29 -3.47
CA ILE A 517 16.70 24.89 -2.34
C ILE A 517 16.91 23.97 -1.12
N SER A 518 17.29 24.56 0.02
CA SER A 518 17.45 23.76 1.24
C SER A 518 16.16 22.99 1.57
N PRO A 519 16.21 21.68 1.89
CA PRO A 519 15.03 20.95 2.36
C PRO A 519 14.33 21.63 3.54
N ALA A 520 15.05 22.37 4.38
CA ALA A 520 14.47 23.15 5.47
C ALA A 520 13.60 24.34 5.00
N ASP A 521 13.80 24.80 3.77
CA ASP A 521 13.06 25.90 3.14
C ASP A 521 11.93 25.41 2.21
N VAL A 522 11.63 24.12 2.23
CA VAL A 522 10.52 23.51 1.46
C VAL A 522 9.39 23.13 2.42
N ILE A 523 8.21 23.73 2.26
CA ILE A 523 6.99 23.29 2.96
C ILE A 523 6.31 22.26 2.07
N VAL A 524 5.94 21.11 2.65
CA VAL A 524 5.27 20.04 1.94
C VAL A 524 3.85 19.86 2.47
N HIS A 525 2.87 19.95 1.59
CA HIS A 525 1.46 19.71 1.88
C HIS A 525 0.98 18.44 1.17
N HIS A 526 0.14 17.67 1.85
CA HIS A 526 -0.53 16.49 1.31
C HIS A 526 -1.81 16.18 2.10
N GLY A 527 -2.63 15.28 1.58
CA GLY A 527 -3.76 14.71 2.33
C GLY A 527 -5.02 15.56 2.37
N ASP A 528 -5.04 16.76 1.80
CA ASP A 528 -6.22 17.62 1.70
C ASP A 528 -6.64 17.75 0.23
N THR A 529 -7.82 17.26 -0.11
CA THR A 529 -8.30 17.20 -1.49
C THR A 529 -8.60 18.56 -2.12
N ASP A 530 -8.75 19.62 -1.32
CA ASP A 530 -8.95 20.98 -1.82
C ASP A 530 -7.62 21.73 -1.96
N ASN A 531 -6.57 21.26 -1.28
CA ASN A 531 -5.27 21.95 -1.20
C ASN A 531 -4.11 21.13 -1.81
N SER A 532 -4.41 19.99 -2.44
CA SER A 532 -3.43 19.19 -3.17
C SER A 532 -3.96 18.83 -4.56
N PRO A 533 -3.06 18.70 -5.56
CA PRO A 533 -3.48 18.27 -6.89
C PRO A 533 -4.02 16.85 -6.84
N TYR A 534 -4.90 16.50 -7.80
CA TYR A 534 -5.52 15.18 -7.84
C TYR A 534 -4.45 14.08 -7.96
N GLY A 535 -4.42 13.17 -7.01
CA GLY A 535 -3.52 12.02 -6.98
C GLY A 535 -4.23 10.79 -6.42
N LEU A 536 -3.61 9.63 -6.63
CA LEU A 536 -4.20 8.35 -6.24
C LEU A 536 -3.82 7.92 -4.82
N GLY A 537 -2.95 8.67 -4.15
CA GLY A 537 -2.54 8.40 -2.77
C GLY A 537 -1.34 7.45 -2.66
N THR A 538 -1.12 6.89 -1.46
CA THR A 538 0.05 6.10 -1.10
C THR A 538 -0.29 4.66 -0.78
N PHE A 539 -0.04 3.77 -1.72
CA PHE A 539 -0.14 2.31 -1.61
C PHE A 539 0.70 1.68 -2.73
N GLY A 540 1.01 0.40 -2.68
CA GLY A 540 1.74 -0.28 -3.75
C GLY A 540 3.16 0.25 -3.98
N SER A 541 3.83 0.79 -2.97
CA SER A 541 5.19 1.34 -3.04
C SER A 541 5.38 2.43 -4.10
N ARG A 542 4.31 3.21 -4.42
CA ARG A 542 4.27 4.15 -5.54
C ARG A 542 4.74 5.57 -5.21
N SER A 543 4.88 5.92 -3.94
CA SER A 543 5.17 7.33 -3.57
C SER A 543 6.47 7.84 -4.17
N THR A 544 7.57 7.08 -4.10
CA THR A 544 8.84 7.48 -4.70
C THR A 544 8.84 7.36 -6.22
N PRO A 545 8.54 6.19 -6.84
CA PRO A 545 8.67 6.04 -8.29
C PRO A 545 7.63 6.83 -9.08
N THR A 546 6.50 7.20 -8.50
CA THR A 546 5.45 7.95 -9.20
C THR A 546 5.31 9.38 -8.67
N GLY A 547 5.06 9.56 -7.37
CA GLY A 547 4.96 10.88 -6.74
C GLY A 547 6.29 11.63 -6.71
N GLY A 548 7.39 10.94 -6.42
CA GLY A 548 8.74 11.52 -6.47
C GLY A 548 9.15 11.93 -7.89
N ALA A 549 8.80 11.11 -8.89
CA ALA A 549 9.01 11.45 -10.29
C ALA A 549 8.16 12.67 -10.71
N ALA A 550 6.89 12.76 -10.30
CA ALA A 550 6.07 13.96 -10.53
C ALA A 550 6.73 15.21 -9.93
N THR A 551 7.31 15.08 -8.72
CA THR A 551 8.03 16.17 -8.06
C THR A 551 9.30 16.57 -8.85
N ALA A 552 10.09 15.61 -9.32
CA ALA A 552 11.27 15.91 -10.13
C ALA A 552 10.90 16.57 -11.45
N VAL A 553 9.80 16.09 -12.10
CA VAL A 553 9.32 16.69 -13.37
C VAL A 553 8.89 18.14 -13.18
N VAL A 554 8.11 18.46 -12.13
CA VAL A 554 7.69 19.83 -11.87
C VAL A 554 8.88 20.75 -11.52
N CYS A 555 9.88 20.24 -10.81
CA CYS A 555 11.13 20.97 -10.56
C CYS A 555 11.84 21.32 -11.87
N ARG A 556 11.97 20.37 -12.79
CA ARG A 556 12.61 20.58 -14.10
C ARG A 556 11.83 21.53 -15.01
N GLN A 557 10.49 21.52 -14.93
CA GLN A 557 9.65 22.51 -15.63
C GLN A 557 9.96 23.92 -15.11
N LEU A 558 10.02 24.11 -13.79
CA LEU A 558 10.36 25.40 -13.20
C LEU A 558 11.80 25.81 -13.46
N LEU A 559 12.73 24.87 -13.49
CA LEU A 559 14.12 25.12 -13.85
C LEU A 559 14.24 25.73 -15.26
N ASN A 560 13.48 25.25 -16.24
CA ASN A 560 13.46 25.79 -17.59
C ASN A 560 12.93 27.23 -17.62
N LYS A 561 11.91 27.55 -16.81
CA LYS A 561 11.42 28.94 -16.65
C LYS A 561 12.45 29.81 -15.93
N ALA A 562 13.07 29.29 -14.88
CA ALA A 562 14.09 29.96 -14.08
C ALA A 562 15.35 30.30 -14.90
N LYS A 563 15.78 29.44 -15.84
CA LYS A 563 16.91 29.71 -16.76
C LYS A 563 16.65 30.95 -17.65
N LYS A 564 15.43 31.10 -18.17
CA LYS A 564 15.06 32.27 -18.98
C LYS A 564 15.07 33.55 -18.17
N ILE A 565 14.63 33.48 -16.90
CA ILE A 565 14.68 34.64 -16.01
C ILE A 565 16.12 34.97 -15.65
N ALA A 566 16.97 33.97 -15.41
CA ALA A 566 18.40 34.15 -15.13
C ALA A 566 19.12 34.79 -16.32
N ALA A 567 18.82 34.33 -17.57
CA ALA A 567 19.36 34.90 -18.79
C ALA A 567 19.00 36.39 -18.93
N ASN A 568 17.73 36.74 -18.65
CA ASN A 568 17.28 38.12 -18.66
C ASN A 568 17.99 38.99 -17.60
N LEU A 569 18.23 38.44 -16.40
CA LEU A 569 18.95 39.12 -15.32
C LEU A 569 20.42 39.34 -15.66
N LEU A 570 21.04 38.45 -16.40
CA LEU A 570 22.44 38.51 -16.85
C LEU A 570 22.60 39.18 -18.21
N GLU A 571 21.49 39.58 -18.84
CA GLU A 571 21.46 40.23 -20.17
C GLU A 571 22.12 39.37 -21.28
N VAL A 572 21.83 38.04 -21.27
CA VAL A 572 22.39 37.05 -22.22
C VAL A 572 21.28 36.16 -22.78
N ASP A 573 21.61 35.34 -23.80
CA ASP A 573 20.69 34.35 -24.33
C ASP A 573 20.55 33.12 -23.40
N ASP A 574 19.39 32.45 -23.43
CA ASP A 574 19.10 31.26 -22.61
C ASP A 574 20.15 30.15 -22.79
N ASP A 575 20.67 30.02 -24.03
CA ASP A 575 21.67 29.00 -24.37
C ASP A 575 23.03 29.23 -23.71
N ASP A 576 23.34 30.46 -23.29
CA ASP A 576 24.59 30.81 -22.62
C ASP A 576 24.57 30.55 -21.11
N ILE A 577 23.40 30.24 -20.56
CA ILE A 577 23.25 29.93 -19.12
C ILE A 577 23.55 28.46 -18.82
N ALA A 578 24.48 28.24 -17.93
CA ALA A 578 24.66 26.98 -17.21
C ALA A 578 23.94 27.02 -15.86
N TRP A 579 23.70 25.85 -15.29
CA TRP A 579 22.99 25.70 -14.03
C TRP A 579 23.64 24.62 -13.16
N GLU A 580 23.71 24.92 -11.87
CA GLU A 580 23.98 23.98 -10.80
C GLU A 580 22.94 24.17 -9.70
N PRO A 581 22.66 23.16 -8.85
CA PRO A 581 21.68 23.31 -7.79
C PRO A 581 21.88 24.59 -6.94
N GLY A 582 20.93 25.53 -7.07
CA GLY A 582 20.88 26.79 -6.35
C GLY A 582 21.47 27.99 -7.08
N ARG A 583 22.13 27.83 -8.23
CA ARG A 583 22.70 28.97 -8.99
C ARG A 583 22.63 28.79 -10.51
N PHE A 584 22.52 29.91 -11.20
CA PHE A 584 22.62 30.03 -12.66
C PHE A 584 23.81 30.91 -12.99
N TYR A 585 24.63 30.51 -13.93
CA TYR A 585 25.84 31.24 -14.26
C TYR A 585 26.12 31.24 -15.77
N LEU A 586 26.90 32.21 -16.22
CA LEU A 586 27.29 32.33 -17.59
C LEU A 586 28.35 31.28 -17.93
N LYS A 587 28.16 30.46 -18.98
CA LYS A 587 29.09 29.41 -19.40
C LYS A 587 30.50 29.91 -19.70
N SER A 588 30.62 31.18 -20.19
CA SER A 588 31.90 31.82 -20.52
C SER A 588 32.56 32.52 -19.33
N ALA A 589 31.86 32.76 -18.22
CA ALA A 589 32.33 33.49 -17.07
C ALA A 589 31.53 33.01 -15.79
N GLU A 590 32.00 31.97 -15.12
CA GLU A 590 31.31 31.34 -14.00
C GLU A 590 31.14 32.22 -12.76
N ASP A 591 31.89 33.32 -12.66
CA ASP A 591 31.77 34.37 -11.66
C ASP A 591 30.58 35.31 -11.88
N GLN A 592 30.02 35.32 -13.10
CA GLN A 592 28.76 36.00 -13.41
C GLN A 592 27.61 35.05 -13.16
N GLU A 593 27.02 35.12 -11.99
CA GLU A 593 25.97 34.21 -11.50
C GLU A 593 24.80 34.96 -10.87
N VAL A 594 23.64 34.31 -10.87
CA VAL A 594 22.46 34.68 -10.08
C VAL A 594 21.95 33.45 -9.33
N THR A 595 21.48 33.70 -8.12
CA THR A 595 20.96 32.65 -7.26
C THR A 595 19.50 32.30 -7.59
N ILE A 596 19.04 31.13 -7.17
CA ILE A 596 17.62 30.76 -7.29
C ILE A 596 16.71 31.76 -6.54
N GLN A 597 17.20 32.41 -5.48
CA GLN A 597 16.47 33.43 -4.72
C GLN A 597 16.28 34.71 -5.54
N GLU A 598 17.32 35.18 -6.23
CA GLU A 598 17.24 36.34 -7.11
C GLU A 598 16.32 36.09 -8.31
N VAL A 599 16.44 34.91 -8.91
CA VAL A 599 15.54 34.47 -10.01
C VAL A 599 14.09 34.41 -9.50
N ALA A 600 13.85 33.85 -8.34
CA ALA A 600 12.52 33.79 -7.76
C ALA A 600 11.94 35.17 -7.46
N ALA A 601 12.73 36.09 -6.92
CA ALA A 601 12.30 37.48 -6.72
C ALA A 601 11.94 38.15 -8.04
N ALA A 602 12.80 38.04 -9.07
CA ALA A 602 12.56 38.60 -10.40
C ALA A 602 11.32 38.02 -11.08
N ALA A 603 11.04 36.74 -10.92
CA ALA A 603 9.85 36.08 -11.47
C ALA A 603 8.53 36.79 -11.10
N TYR A 604 8.48 37.46 -9.94
CA TYR A 604 7.28 38.15 -9.46
C TYR A 604 7.36 39.67 -9.60
N THR A 605 8.56 40.26 -9.67
CA THR A 605 8.73 41.70 -9.63
C THR A 605 9.17 42.29 -10.99
N ASN A 606 9.89 41.53 -11.79
CA ASN A 606 10.41 41.94 -13.10
C ASN A 606 10.57 40.74 -14.03
N PRO A 607 9.49 40.03 -14.39
CA PRO A 607 9.58 38.91 -15.32
C PRO A 607 10.00 39.41 -16.71
N PRO A 608 10.70 38.59 -17.54
CA PRO A 608 11.00 38.90 -18.92
C PRO A 608 9.76 39.26 -19.73
N ASP A 609 9.92 40.13 -20.72
CA ASP A 609 8.84 40.55 -21.63
C ASP A 609 8.14 39.35 -22.28
N GLY A 610 6.80 39.31 -22.16
CA GLY A 610 5.97 38.22 -22.69
C GLY A 610 5.97 36.96 -21.83
N MET A 611 6.66 36.91 -20.68
CA MET A 611 6.59 35.82 -19.70
C MET A 611 5.54 36.10 -18.66
N GLU A 612 4.75 35.07 -18.34
CA GLU A 612 3.78 35.12 -17.24
C GLU A 612 4.50 35.25 -15.89
N PRO A 613 4.08 36.20 -15.00
CA PRO A 613 4.64 36.33 -13.67
C PRO A 613 4.49 35.05 -12.83
N GLY A 614 5.37 34.88 -11.81
CA GLY A 614 5.35 33.75 -10.90
C GLY A 614 6.32 32.64 -11.30
N LEU A 615 6.58 31.75 -10.33
CA LEU A 615 7.46 30.59 -10.51
C LEU A 615 6.79 29.38 -9.86
N ASP A 616 5.69 28.94 -10.51
CA ASP A 616 4.86 27.83 -10.07
C ASP A 616 4.46 26.94 -11.26
N ALA A 617 4.22 25.67 -11.00
CA ALA A 617 3.76 24.69 -11.97
C ALA A 617 3.09 23.49 -11.31
N VAL A 618 2.27 22.77 -12.10
CA VAL A 618 1.67 21.48 -11.74
C VAL A 618 2.13 20.43 -12.74
N SER A 619 2.50 19.25 -12.25
CA SER A 619 2.89 18.10 -13.06
C SER A 619 2.04 16.89 -12.74
N TYR A 620 1.65 16.14 -13.78
CA TYR A 620 1.06 14.81 -13.71
C TYR A 620 2.02 13.82 -14.35
N TYR A 621 2.54 12.90 -13.54
CA TYR A 621 3.47 11.89 -14.02
C TYR A 621 2.78 10.55 -14.24
N ASN A 622 2.81 10.09 -15.48
CA ASN A 622 2.35 8.76 -15.86
C ASN A 622 3.58 7.87 -16.09
N PRO A 623 3.85 6.87 -15.22
CA PRO A 623 5.07 6.08 -15.32
C PRO A 623 5.12 5.30 -16.64
N PRO A 624 6.30 5.16 -17.27
CA PRO A 624 6.43 4.44 -18.55
C PRO A 624 6.29 2.93 -18.38
N GLN A 625 6.58 2.39 -17.20
CA GLN A 625 6.48 0.97 -16.83
C GLN A 625 6.50 0.78 -15.31
N LEU A 626 6.28 -0.47 -14.87
CA LEU A 626 6.55 -0.89 -13.49
C LEU A 626 8.05 -0.81 -13.17
N THR A 627 8.41 -0.72 -11.91
CA THR A 627 9.80 -0.76 -11.43
C THR A 627 10.02 -2.02 -10.60
N PHE A 628 11.22 -2.57 -10.69
CA PHE A 628 11.55 -3.89 -10.13
C PHE A 628 12.78 -3.81 -9.22
N PRO A 629 12.66 -3.23 -8.02
CA PRO A 629 13.72 -3.31 -7.02
C PRO A 629 13.91 -4.78 -6.61
N TYR A 630 15.12 -5.13 -6.16
CA TYR A 630 15.45 -6.48 -5.77
C TYR A 630 16.41 -6.50 -4.58
N GLY A 631 16.57 -7.67 -3.98
CA GLY A 631 17.50 -7.83 -2.88
C GLY A 631 17.83 -9.29 -2.57
N SER A 632 18.83 -9.46 -1.73
CA SER A 632 19.20 -10.75 -1.16
C SER A 632 19.41 -10.65 0.34
N TYR A 633 18.74 -11.51 1.09
CA TYR A 633 18.77 -11.53 2.55
C TYR A 633 19.35 -12.83 3.06
N VAL A 634 20.17 -12.72 4.10
CA VAL A 634 20.71 -13.88 4.84
C VAL A 634 20.34 -13.72 6.30
N VAL A 635 19.66 -14.72 6.84
CA VAL A 635 19.21 -14.71 8.24
C VAL A 635 19.67 -15.99 8.94
N ALA A 636 20.33 -15.85 10.08
CA ALA A 636 20.66 -16.95 10.97
C ALA A 636 19.81 -16.88 12.23
N VAL A 637 19.22 -18.02 12.60
CA VAL A 637 18.38 -18.17 13.80
C VAL A 637 18.85 -19.36 14.64
N GLU A 638 18.66 -19.30 15.94
CA GLU A 638 18.85 -20.43 16.84
C GLU A 638 17.52 -20.73 17.54
N ILE A 639 17.18 -22.01 17.61
CA ILE A 639 15.97 -22.49 18.28
C ILE A 639 16.38 -23.29 19.49
N ASN A 640 15.76 -23.01 20.66
CA ASN A 640 15.88 -23.81 21.84
C ASN A 640 15.04 -25.11 21.66
N PRO A 641 15.66 -26.32 21.65
CA PRO A 641 14.93 -27.55 21.39
C PRO A 641 13.93 -27.93 22.50
N GLU A 642 14.10 -27.40 23.71
CA GLU A 642 13.24 -27.72 24.85
C GLU A 642 11.98 -26.84 24.90
N THR A 643 12.12 -25.54 24.58
CA THR A 643 11.03 -24.56 24.69
C THR A 643 10.41 -24.18 23.35
N GLY A 644 11.12 -24.40 22.25
CA GLY A 644 10.75 -23.90 20.94
C GLY A 644 11.01 -22.39 20.75
N GLU A 645 11.53 -21.71 21.75
CA GLU A 645 11.91 -20.29 21.62
C GLU A 645 13.02 -20.12 20.60
N TRP A 646 12.92 -19.09 19.79
CA TRP A 646 13.89 -18.78 18.76
C TRP A 646 14.43 -17.37 18.93
N LYS A 647 15.65 -17.17 18.51
CA LYS A 647 16.30 -15.85 18.43
C LYS A 647 17.02 -15.65 17.11
N VAL A 648 17.00 -14.42 16.61
CA VAL A 648 17.82 -14.03 15.45
C VAL A 648 19.27 -13.85 15.94
N LEU A 649 20.18 -14.60 15.35
CA LEU A 649 21.62 -14.46 15.58
C LEU A 649 22.23 -13.39 14.67
N LYS A 650 21.77 -13.36 13.40
CA LYS A 650 22.22 -12.43 12.39
C LYS A 650 21.13 -12.18 11.36
N PHE A 651 21.01 -10.94 10.91
CA PHE A 651 20.14 -10.53 9.80
C PHE A 651 20.94 -9.59 8.90
N VAL A 652 21.13 -9.99 7.66
CA VAL A 652 21.77 -9.17 6.63
C VAL A 652 20.79 -8.99 5.48
N ALA A 653 20.61 -7.75 5.08
CA ALA A 653 19.81 -7.36 3.93
C ALA A 653 20.66 -6.54 2.96
N VAL A 654 20.63 -6.89 1.71
CA VAL A 654 21.21 -6.14 0.60
C VAL A 654 20.09 -5.85 -0.37
N ASP A 655 19.80 -4.57 -0.57
CA ASP A 655 18.74 -4.11 -1.47
C ASP A 655 19.31 -3.22 -2.57
N ASP A 656 18.78 -3.38 -3.76
CA ASP A 656 18.94 -2.46 -4.87
C ASP A 656 17.56 -1.86 -5.21
N CYS A 657 17.45 -0.55 -5.05
CA CYS A 657 16.21 0.17 -5.29
C CYS A 657 16.24 1.01 -6.58
N GLY A 658 17.24 0.82 -7.41
CA GLY A 658 17.43 1.49 -8.70
C GLY A 658 18.21 2.78 -8.68
#